data_d503327656ec3c97b45661234e15d247
#
_entry.id   d503327656ec3c97b45661234e15d247
#
_cell.length_a   1.000
_cell.length_b   1.000
_cell.length_c   1.000
_cell.angle_alpha   90.00
_cell.angle_beta   90.00
_cell.angle_gamma   90.00
#
_symmetry.space_group_name_H-M   'P 1'
#
loop_
_entity.id
_entity.type
_entity.pdbx_description
1 polymer ?
#
loop_
_entity_poly.entity_id
_entity_poly.type
_entity_poly.pdbx_seq_one_letter_code
_entity_poly.pdbx_strand_id
1 'polypeptide(L)'
;MRIKRVSGVAVFSFMIACCSLLFVGDLHAAYQLGVVLPLSGEFEKIGKNLLHAAELSAEKIARDKGIQLKLVVKDDKNEPREAERVARELASDPALIGVIGHYYSSAALGAAPVYDAARIPALCIAASDRNVGKSGPYVFSMYYSNEKQAEMMAAHLTRVFRKKNVLMISSKDRFGTTLRDAFQAKAGRLGIRIAKRLEHDQAGPLAADFIASALPDRRENQQFDAVVVMSHAPQGLKLVKQLRKQGIRAMIMGPDSFNSPDFLDERLISEEDTKDVFVASPFLWEMGNDRALKFRRDFRRTSGQEPHISAAACSDAVLMFASAIEKGNNDRKKIRDYFASLKWQTAVSGITGELFFNKEDRMMDRDVFLTEIKDGRFKVNYVQLTEPHEPYVFKEKKERLAKGYLVELDNRIYQWVDVVFVGLDFFRINDVNLQKMAFDAEFFLWFKWMSDKINVEEITILNASASSRALLKEDLGASVKYRAYRCKGSYVNSFNLEYFPFDRQSLPVTLGHKSKNSTHVMLVVDSRHMAFDPVQEIYPQEWTYVNKEHDAGMHRFDSTYGDPDYRLGKGYKSKIYFSTATVSVTLKRIILPYLFNTFLPLLVILLITVFIFRIPVEQFALRFNLSMTSLLSVLVYHLTQKSALPRIGYLMALDYYFIVAYMFVLTLIAFNVFAMTRVLEEKIEATQQLNNLLMKIFFPATIMVYTILSAYFAMIAQT
;
A
#
# COMPACT_ATOMS: atom_id res chain seq x y z
N MET A 1 -42.48 -49.94 -22.60
CA MET A 1 -41.13 -49.41 -22.43
C MET A 1 -41.06 -48.63 -21.09
N ARG A 2 -40.39 -49.15 -20.04
CA ARG A 2 -40.41 -48.59 -18.69
C ARG A 2 -39.37 -47.49 -18.62
N ILE A 3 -39.78 -46.22 -18.62
CA ILE A 3 -38.92 -45.07 -18.30
C ILE A 3 -38.76 -45.05 -16.78
N LYS A 4 -37.52 -45.33 -16.32
CA LYS A 4 -37.17 -45.25 -14.90
C LYS A 4 -37.33 -43.81 -14.42
N ARG A 5 -38.04 -43.65 -13.30
CA ARG A 5 -38.11 -42.40 -12.53
C ARG A 5 -36.68 -41.97 -12.14
N VAL A 6 -36.15 -40.95 -12.75
CA VAL A 6 -35.00 -40.22 -12.22
C VAL A 6 -35.54 -39.36 -11.07
N SER A 7 -35.25 -39.76 -9.84
CA SER A 7 -35.69 -39.02 -8.66
C SER A 7 -34.95 -37.69 -8.59
N GLY A 8 -35.66 -36.59 -8.23
CA GLY A 8 -35.07 -35.25 -8.06
C GLY A 8 -33.91 -35.21 -7.07
N VAL A 9 -33.75 -36.24 -6.22
CA VAL A 9 -32.62 -36.48 -5.33
C VAL A 9 -31.34 -36.75 -6.13
N ALA A 10 -31.39 -37.42 -7.29
CA ALA A 10 -30.19 -37.68 -8.09
C ALA A 10 -29.61 -36.41 -8.77
N VAL A 11 -30.49 -35.48 -9.17
CA VAL A 11 -30.05 -34.18 -9.75
C VAL A 11 -29.46 -33.27 -8.67
N PHE A 12 -30.05 -33.26 -7.49
CA PHE A 12 -29.56 -32.46 -6.35
C PHE A 12 -28.23 -33.03 -5.80
N SER A 13 -28.11 -34.38 -5.75
CA SER A 13 -26.84 -35.03 -5.37
C SER A 13 -25.73 -34.81 -6.40
N PHE A 14 -26.08 -34.74 -7.70
CA PHE A 14 -25.09 -34.42 -8.75
C PHE A 14 -24.62 -32.95 -8.69
N MET A 15 -25.52 -32.01 -8.40
CA MET A 15 -25.14 -30.59 -8.17
C MET A 15 -24.25 -30.44 -6.94
N ILE A 16 -24.54 -31.13 -5.83
CA ILE A 16 -23.68 -31.10 -4.64
C ILE A 16 -22.32 -31.76 -4.92
N ALA A 17 -22.28 -32.86 -5.67
CA ALA A 17 -21.06 -33.52 -6.09
C ALA A 17 -20.20 -32.64 -7.05
N CYS A 18 -20.84 -31.92 -7.96
CA CYS A 18 -20.13 -30.95 -8.82
C CYS A 18 -19.63 -29.75 -8.03
N CYS A 19 -20.35 -29.26 -7.02
CA CYS A 19 -19.86 -28.20 -6.12
C CYS A 19 -18.71 -28.65 -5.20
N SER A 20 -18.75 -29.92 -4.75
CA SER A 20 -17.66 -30.46 -3.92
C SER A 20 -16.37 -30.79 -4.70
N LEU A 21 -16.46 -31.04 -6.01
CA LEU A 21 -15.31 -31.24 -6.89
C LEU A 21 -14.58 -29.92 -7.23
N LEU A 22 -15.21 -28.75 -7.00
CA LEU A 22 -14.60 -27.45 -7.17
C LEU A 22 -13.77 -27.01 -5.94
N PHE A 23 -13.79 -27.79 -4.85
CA PHE A 23 -13.04 -27.53 -3.61
C PHE A 23 -11.91 -28.53 -3.33
N VAL A 24 -11.43 -29.27 -4.32
CA VAL A 24 -10.14 -29.97 -4.18
C VAL A 24 -9.05 -28.94 -4.40
N GLY A 25 -8.81 -28.13 -3.38
CA GLY A 25 -7.58 -27.35 -3.28
C GLY A 25 -6.39 -28.34 -3.23
N ASP A 26 -5.46 -28.22 -4.17
CA ASP A 26 -4.19 -28.92 -4.13
C ASP A 26 -3.56 -28.75 -2.75
N LEU A 27 -3.42 -29.84 -2.00
CA LEU A 27 -2.63 -29.90 -0.76
C LEU A 27 -1.15 -29.74 -1.14
N HIS A 28 -0.73 -28.54 -1.49
CA HIS A 28 0.66 -28.21 -1.58
C HIS A 28 1.23 -28.21 -0.15
N ALA A 29 2.32 -28.95 0.06
CA ALA A 29 3.02 -28.96 1.35
C ALA A 29 3.37 -27.51 1.75
N ALA A 30 2.94 -27.09 2.94
CA ALA A 30 3.21 -25.75 3.42
C ALA A 30 4.70 -25.60 3.76
N TYR A 31 5.36 -24.58 3.21
CA TYR A 31 6.73 -24.21 3.57
C TYR A 31 6.75 -23.55 4.94
N GLN A 32 7.63 -23.99 5.85
CA GLN A 32 7.72 -23.42 7.19
C GLN A 32 8.76 -22.29 7.25
N LEU A 33 8.34 -21.13 7.76
CA LEU A 33 9.20 -19.96 8.02
C LEU A 33 9.14 -19.59 9.50
N GLY A 34 10.31 -19.47 10.15
CA GLY A 34 10.39 -18.87 11.48
C GLY A 34 10.12 -17.37 11.38
N VAL A 35 9.31 -16.82 12.30
CA VAL A 35 9.11 -15.38 12.47
C VAL A 35 9.48 -15.03 13.90
N VAL A 36 10.64 -14.40 14.07
CA VAL A 36 11.22 -14.10 15.39
C VAL A 36 11.23 -12.61 15.63
N LEU A 37 10.41 -12.15 16.54
CA LEU A 37 10.14 -10.73 16.81
C LEU A 37 10.02 -10.48 18.32
N PRO A 38 10.21 -9.23 18.79
CA PRO A 38 9.97 -8.88 20.21
C PRO A 38 8.47 -8.75 20.47
N LEU A 39 7.84 -9.84 20.89
CA LEU A 39 6.39 -9.92 21.10
C LEU A 39 5.98 -9.64 22.54
N SER A 40 6.94 -9.39 23.43
CA SER A 40 6.73 -8.98 24.83
C SER A 40 7.69 -7.86 25.24
N GLY A 41 7.41 -7.22 26.39
CA GLY A 41 8.24 -6.14 26.94
C GLY A 41 8.07 -4.80 26.23
N GLU A 42 9.09 -3.95 26.26
CA GLU A 42 9.09 -2.57 25.75
C GLU A 42 8.73 -2.48 24.25
N PHE A 43 9.11 -3.50 23.45
CA PHE A 43 8.96 -3.52 22.00
C PHE A 43 7.74 -4.31 21.52
N GLU A 44 6.88 -4.78 22.42
CA GLU A 44 5.71 -5.61 22.10
C GLU A 44 4.81 -4.99 21.03
N LYS A 45 4.53 -3.69 21.13
CA LYS A 45 3.66 -2.97 20.18
C LYS A 45 4.25 -3.01 18.75
N ILE A 46 5.55 -2.83 18.62
CA ILE A 46 6.24 -2.91 17.33
C ILE A 46 6.23 -4.35 16.84
N GLY A 47 6.60 -5.31 17.70
CA GLY A 47 6.63 -6.72 17.34
C GLY A 47 5.28 -7.24 16.83
N LYS A 48 4.17 -6.89 17.48
CA LYS A 48 2.81 -7.23 17.03
C LYS A 48 2.44 -6.60 15.68
N ASN A 49 2.85 -5.35 15.45
CA ASN A 49 2.63 -4.68 14.17
C ASN A 49 3.40 -5.38 13.02
N LEU A 50 4.64 -5.84 13.28
CA LEU A 50 5.44 -6.60 12.33
C LEU A 50 4.87 -8.00 12.07
N LEU A 51 4.38 -8.68 13.12
CA LEU A 51 3.75 -9.99 12.99
C LEU A 51 2.51 -9.91 12.10
N HIS A 52 1.64 -8.94 12.34
CA HIS A 52 0.47 -8.72 11.50
C HIS A 52 0.84 -8.48 10.03
N ALA A 53 1.94 -7.76 9.77
CA ALA A 53 2.46 -7.57 8.40
C ALA A 53 2.91 -8.87 7.74
N ALA A 54 3.58 -9.76 8.50
CA ALA A 54 4.00 -11.07 8.01
C ALA A 54 2.80 -11.97 7.68
N GLU A 55 1.81 -12.02 8.56
CA GLU A 55 0.57 -12.79 8.41
C GLU A 55 -0.23 -12.32 7.18
N LEU A 56 -0.50 -11.01 7.08
CA LEU A 56 -1.20 -10.41 5.95
C LEU A 56 -0.50 -10.72 4.61
N SER A 57 0.84 -10.70 4.62
CA SER A 57 1.63 -10.98 3.42
C SER A 57 1.62 -12.46 3.05
N ALA A 58 1.68 -13.37 4.03
CA ALA A 58 1.60 -14.80 3.81
C ALA A 58 0.23 -15.20 3.25
N GLU A 59 -0.87 -14.67 3.80
CA GLU A 59 -2.23 -14.89 3.30
C GLU A 59 -2.39 -14.38 1.86
N LYS A 60 -1.87 -13.20 1.56
CA LYS A 60 -1.90 -12.64 0.21
C LYS A 60 -1.12 -13.50 -0.79
N ILE A 61 0.07 -13.97 -0.42
CA ILE A 61 0.89 -14.84 -1.26
C ILE A 61 0.20 -16.18 -1.50
N ALA A 62 -0.43 -16.75 -0.48
CA ALA A 62 -1.22 -17.97 -0.61
C ALA A 62 -2.35 -17.81 -1.63
N ARG A 63 -3.08 -16.71 -1.56
CA ARG A 63 -4.20 -16.40 -2.46
C ARG A 63 -3.73 -16.07 -3.89
N ASP A 64 -2.70 -15.21 -4.03
CA ASP A 64 -2.30 -14.66 -5.32
C ASP A 64 -1.37 -15.60 -6.11
N LYS A 65 -0.60 -16.48 -5.41
CA LYS A 65 0.44 -17.34 -5.98
C LYS A 65 0.28 -18.84 -5.67
N GLY A 66 -0.67 -19.21 -4.83
CA GLY A 66 -0.86 -20.60 -4.39
C GLY A 66 0.27 -21.15 -3.48
N ILE A 67 1.21 -20.29 -3.02
CA ILE A 67 2.32 -20.70 -2.17
C ILE A 67 1.87 -20.63 -0.71
N GLN A 68 1.77 -21.79 -0.04
CA GLN A 68 1.38 -21.88 1.36
C GLN A 68 2.60 -21.70 2.26
N LEU A 69 2.60 -20.65 3.10
CA LEU A 69 3.63 -20.35 4.08
C LEU A 69 3.07 -20.53 5.48
N LYS A 70 3.63 -21.49 6.23
CA LYS A 70 3.32 -21.68 7.66
C LYS A 70 4.29 -20.87 8.50
N LEU A 71 3.81 -19.89 9.22
CA LEU A 71 4.64 -19.05 10.10
C LEU A 71 4.79 -19.71 11.48
N VAL A 72 6.04 -19.96 11.89
CA VAL A 72 6.42 -20.45 13.22
C VAL A 72 6.87 -19.24 14.04
N VAL A 73 5.96 -18.69 14.84
CA VAL A 73 6.16 -17.42 15.57
C VAL A 73 6.90 -17.69 16.89
N LYS A 74 7.92 -16.87 17.17
CA LYS A 74 8.72 -16.90 18.39
C LYS A 74 9.00 -15.50 18.91
N ASP A 75 9.07 -15.37 20.24
CA ASP A 75 9.42 -14.13 20.93
C ASP A 75 10.90 -14.17 21.34
N ASP A 76 11.70 -13.20 20.90
CA ASP A 76 13.11 -13.03 21.29
C ASP A 76 13.31 -11.96 22.37
N LYS A 77 12.23 -11.29 22.79
CA LYS A 77 12.23 -10.17 23.74
C LYS A 77 13.23 -9.06 23.44
N ASN A 78 13.79 -9.09 22.22
CA ASN A 78 14.91 -8.26 21.80
C ASN A 78 16.20 -8.46 22.64
N GLU A 79 16.37 -9.62 23.23
CA GLU A 79 17.52 -9.98 24.06
C GLU A 79 18.46 -10.96 23.33
N PRO A 80 19.78 -10.71 23.28
CA PRO A 80 20.72 -11.56 22.52
C PRO A 80 20.72 -13.03 22.98
N ARG A 81 20.62 -13.29 24.29
CA ARG A 81 20.60 -14.67 24.84
C ARG A 81 19.32 -15.40 24.48
N GLU A 82 18.18 -14.70 24.54
CA GLU A 82 16.90 -15.28 24.16
C GLU A 82 16.82 -15.52 22.66
N ALA A 83 17.34 -14.58 21.86
CA ALA A 83 17.48 -14.74 20.42
C ALA A 83 18.32 -15.97 20.04
N GLU A 84 19.45 -16.21 20.72
CA GLU A 84 20.27 -17.41 20.56
C GLU A 84 19.49 -18.67 20.93
N ARG A 85 18.77 -18.68 22.05
CA ARG A 85 17.96 -19.83 22.50
C ARG A 85 16.89 -20.18 21.46
N VAL A 86 16.14 -19.17 21.00
CA VAL A 86 15.10 -19.34 19.98
C VAL A 86 15.70 -19.83 18.64
N ALA A 87 16.87 -19.31 18.26
CA ALA A 87 17.56 -19.76 17.05
C ALA A 87 17.95 -21.25 17.12
N ARG A 88 18.43 -21.74 18.28
CA ARG A 88 18.73 -23.16 18.50
C ARG A 88 17.47 -24.03 18.41
N GLU A 89 16.37 -23.57 18.96
CA GLU A 89 15.08 -24.26 18.89
C GLU A 89 14.62 -24.37 17.42
N LEU A 90 14.63 -23.28 16.66
CA LEU A 90 14.25 -23.29 15.25
C LEU A 90 15.22 -24.11 14.38
N ALA A 91 16.51 -24.15 14.72
CA ALA A 91 17.52 -24.92 14.01
C ALA A 91 17.30 -26.44 14.10
N SER A 92 16.60 -26.91 15.14
CA SER A 92 16.28 -28.34 15.33
C SER A 92 15.15 -28.82 14.41
N ASP A 93 14.38 -27.91 13.77
CA ASP A 93 13.31 -28.28 12.84
C ASP A 93 13.83 -28.39 11.39
N PRO A 94 13.92 -29.61 10.83
CA PRO A 94 14.39 -29.81 9.45
C PRO A 94 13.41 -29.26 8.39
N ALA A 95 12.13 -29.07 8.73
CA ALA A 95 11.11 -28.55 7.82
C ALA A 95 11.18 -27.03 7.65
N LEU A 96 11.91 -26.34 8.54
CA LEU A 96 12.09 -24.90 8.47
C LEU A 96 13.01 -24.53 7.31
N ILE A 97 12.54 -23.72 6.37
CA ILE A 97 13.33 -23.31 5.20
C ILE A 97 14.06 -21.98 5.38
N GLY A 98 13.66 -21.16 6.36
CA GLY A 98 14.27 -19.87 6.65
C GLY A 98 13.65 -19.15 7.83
N VAL A 99 14.24 -18.02 8.20
CA VAL A 99 13.80 -17.17 9.33
C VAL A 99 13.64 -15.72 8.89
N ILE A 100 12.57 -15.09 9.35
CA ILE A 100 12.30 -13.66 9.27
C ILE A 100 12.44 -13.09 10.68
N GLY A 101 13.34 -12.14 10.86
CA GLY A 101 13.75 -11.62 12.19
C GLY A 101 15.27 -11.76 12.32
N HIS A 102 15.86 -11.25 13.31
CA HIS A 102 15.39 -10.47 14.46
C HIS A 102 15.19 -8.98 14.13
N TYR A 103 14.58 -8.22 15.06
CA TYR A 103 14.31 -6.82 14.83
C TYR A 103 15.57 -5.95 15.01
N TYR A 104 16.25 -5.99 16.17
CA TYR A 104 17.45 -5.21 16.42
C TYR A 104 18.76 -5.99 16.18
N SER A 105 19.83 -5.21 15.95
CA SER A 105 21.16 -5.74 15.67
C SER A 105 21.72 -6.61 16.80
N SER A 106 21.44 -6.29 18.07
CA SER A 106 21.93 -7.06 19.24
C SER A 106 21.35 -8.48 19.28
N ALA A 107 20.05 -8.62 19.10
CA ALA A 107 19.37 -9.90 19.00
C ALA A 107 19.80 -10.69 17.76
N ALA A 108 19.89 -9.99 16.61
CA ALA A 108 20.35 -10.59 15.36
C ALA A 108 21.77 -11.18 15.48
N LEU A 109 22.71 -10.46 16.10
CA LEU A 109 24.09 -10.92 16.33
C LEU A 109 24.17 -12.09 17.30
N GLY A 110 23.26 -12.17 18.30
CA GLY A 110 23.16 -13.32 19.18
C GLY A 110 22.73 -14.60 18.45
N ALA A 111 21.78 -14.50 17.54
CA ALA A 111 21.22 -15.63 16.80
C ALA A 111 22.03 -16.03 15.57
N ALA A 112 22.72 -15.10 14.92
CA ALA A 112 23.38 -15.26 13.64
C ALA A 112 24.35 -16.48 13.56
N PRO A 113 25.23 -16.74 14.56
CA PRO A 113 26.12 -17.91 14.51
C PRO A 113 25.37 -19.24 14.46
N VAL A 114 24.20 -19.32 15.10
CA VAL A 114 23.34 -20.52 15.11
C VAL A 114 22.74 -20.75 13.72
N TYR A 115 22.18 -19.70 13.11
CA TYR A 115 21.59 -19.81 11.77
C TYR A 115 22.63 -20.16 10.70
N ASP A 116 23.81 -19.56 10.79
CA ASP A 116 24.88 -19.83 9.84
C ASP A 116 25.40 -21.29 9.95
N ALA A 117 25.64 -21.75 11.17
CA ALA A 117 26.05 -23.15 11.42
C ALA A 117 24.98 -24.17 10.96
N ALA A 118 23.67 -23.84 11.17
CA ALA A 118 22.55 -24.69 10.75
C ALA A 118 22.18 -24.49 9.26
N ARG A 119 22.87 -23.60 8.55
CA ARG A 119 22.61 -23.25 7.13
C ARG A 119 21.18 -22.79 6.90
N ILE A 120 20.63 -21.99 7.80
CA ILE A 120 19.27 -21.43 7.69
C ILE A 120 19.35 -19.98 7.19
N PRO A 121 18.80 -19.67 6.01
CA PRO A 121 18.70 -18.30 5.54
C PRO A 121 17.89 -17.45 6.51
N ALA A 122 18.47 -16.38 7.07
CA ALA A 122 17.83 -15.46 7.98
C ALA A 122 17.80 -14.04 7.39
N LEU A 123 16.62 -13.42 7.37
CA LEU A 123 16.38 -12.05 6.95
C LEU A 123 16.05 -11.18 8.19
N CYS A 124 17.06 -10.47 8.72
CA CYS A 124 16.90 -9.57 9.85
C CYS A 124 16.20 -8.27 9.41
N ILE A 125 15.19 -7.80 10.16
CA ILE A 125 14.24 -6.78 9.67
C ILE A 125 14.80 -5.36 9.74
N ALA A 126 15.33 -4.92 10.90
CA ALA A 126 15.81 -3.56 11.12
C ALA A 126 17.23 -3.51 11.72
N ALA A 127 18.01 -4.56 11.52
CA ALA A 127 19.37 -4.66 12.03
C ALA A 127 20.33 -3.86 11.14
N SER A 128 20.74 -2.67 11.59
CA SER A 128 21.59 -1.73 10.84
C SER A 128 23.10 -1.93 11.07
N ASP A 129 23.51 -2.77 12.01
CA ASP A 129 24.93 -3.07 12.22
C ASP A 129 25.43 -3.97 11.08
N ARG A 130 26.44 -3.50 10.37
CA ARG A 130 27.14 -4.19 9.27
C ARG A 130 27.63 -5.60 9.61
N ASN A 131 27.96 -5.83 10.90
CA ASN A 131 28.44 -7.13 11.36
C ASN A 131 27.33 -8.19 11.34
N VAL A 132 26.06 -7.81 11.34
CA VAL A 132 24.95 -8.76 11.19
C VAL A 132 25.06 -9.51 9.86
N GLY A 133 25.12 -8.78 8.75
CA GLY A 133 25.30 -9.41 7.46
C GLY A 133 26.69 -10.11 7.28
N LYS A 134 27.72 -9.67 7.99
CA LYS A 134 29.03 -10.29 7.99
C LYS A 134 29.17 -11.52 8.88
N SER A 135 28.18 -11.83 9.72
CA SER A 135 28.20 -12.95 10.66
C SER A 135 28.29 -14.32 9.97
N GLY A 136 27.83 -14.44 8.72
CA GLY A 136 27.91 -15.68 7.97
C GLY A 136 27.15 -15.59 6.64
N PRO A 137 27.41 -16.50 5.70
CA PRO A 137 26.81 -16.47 4.37
C PRO A 137 25.28 -16.69 4.35
N TYR A 138 24.68 -17.16 5.45
CA TYR A 138 23.23 -17.38 5.55
C TYR A 138 22.48 -16.25 6.23
N VAL A 139 23.17 -15.20 6.70
CA VAL A 139 22.54 -14.07 7.41
C VAL A 139 22.54 -12.83 6.53
N PHE A 140 21.36 -12.23 6.37
CA PHE A 140 21.11 -11.02 5.58
C PHE A 140 20.34 -9.99 6.41
N SER A 141 20.54 -8.70 6.15
CA SER A 141 19.71 -7.68 6.76
C SER A 141 18.83 -6.99 5.71
N MET A 142 17.56 -6.87 5.99
CA MET A 142 16.57 -6.10 5.21
C MET A 142 16.73 -4.59 5.40
N TYR A 143 17.83 -4.15 6.02
CA TYR A 143 18.09 -2.77 6.38
C TYR A 143 19.43 -2.28 5.79
N TYR A 144 19.60 -0.96 5.68
CA TYR A 144 20.88 -0.36 5.31
C TYR A 144 21.83 -0.33 6.52
N SER A 145 23.12 -0.14 6.24
CA SER A 145 24.12 -0.05 7.30
C SER A 145 24.17 1.33 7.97
N ASN A 146 24.63 1.38 9.23
CA ASN A 146 24.90 2.62 9.94
C ASN A 146 25.87 3.54 9.17
N GLU A 147 26.84 2.95 8.45
CA GLU A 147 27.76 3.69 7.61
C GLU A 147 27.04 4.42 6.48
N LYS A 148 26.09 3.77 5.82
CA LYS A 148 25.29 4.41 4.77
C LYS A 148 24.41 5.51 5.34
N GLN A 149 23.81 5.30 6.50
CA GLN A 149 23.03 6.33 7.18
C GLN A 149 23.89 7.57 7.52
N ALA A 150 25.03 7.36 8.14
CA ALA A 150 25.95 8.43 8.51
C ALA A 150 26.45 9.22 7.28
N GLU A 151 26.75 8.51 6.19
CA GLU A 151 27.15 9.13 4.93
C GLU A 151 26.06 10.03 4.37
N MET A 152 24.82 9.56 4.33
CA MET A 152 23.69 10.35 3.84
C MET A 152 23.38 11.55 4.75
N MET A 153 23.48 11.39 6.08
CA MET A 153 23.33 12.49 7.02
C MET A 153 24.40 13.58 6.75
N ALA A 154 25.67 13.21 6.60
CA ALA A 154 26.75 14.14 6.31
C ALA A 154 26.59 14.80 4.93
N ALA A 155 26.13 14.06 3.93
CA ALA A 155 25.85 14.59 2.59
C ALA A 155 24.74 15.66 2.62
N HIS A 156 23.63 15.41 3.31
CA HIS A 156 22.55 16.38 3.46
C HIS A 156 23.01 17.63 4.22
N LEU A 157 23.76 17.45 5.33
CA LEU A 157 24.31 18.59 6.09
C LEU A 157 25.12 19.52 5.20
N THR A 158 26.02 18.98 4.38
CA THR A 158 26.93 19.80 3.56
C THR A 158 26.28 20.35 2.30
N ARG A 159 25.52 19.57 1.57
CA ARG A 159 25.01 19.94 0.23
C ARG A 159 23.64 20.56 0.24
N VAL A 160 22.75 20.06 1.09
CA VAL A 160 21.38 20.58 1.18
C VAL A 160 21.31 21.74 2.16
N PHE A 161 21.81 21.54 3.39
CA PHE A 161 21.71 22.55 4.46
C PHE A 161 22.91 23.49 4.54
N ARG A 162 24.02 23.16 3.88
CA ARG A 162 25.26 23.94 3.88
C ARG A 162 25.82 24.22 5.29
N LYS A 163 25.67 23.23 6.19
CA LYS A 163 26.14 23.28 7.58
C LYS A 163 27.51 22.63 7.69
N LYS A 164 28.41 23.25 8.48
CA LYS A 164 29.80 22.79 8.60
C LYS A 164 30.31 22.71 10.03
N ASN A 165 29.71 23.40 10.99
CA ASN A 165 30.18 23.46 12.37
C ASN A 165 29.18 22.70 13.28
N VAL A 166 29.53 21.50 13.73
CA VAL A 166 28.59 20.52 14.28
C VAL A 166 28.92 20.20 15.73
N LEU A 167 27.90 20.24 16.60
CA LEU A 167 27.89 19.54 17.88
C LEU A 167 27.46 18.09 17.63
N MET A 168 28.25 17.11 18.03
CA MET A 168 27.95 15.70 17.90
C MET A 168 27.67 15.08 19.27
N ILE A 169 26.51 14.41 19.41
CA ILE A 169 26.08 13.72 20.62
C ILE A 169 25.81 12.27 20.29
N SER A 170 26.41 11.31 21.00
CA SER A 170 26.18 9.89 20.75
C SER A 170 25.96 9.09 22.04
N SER A 171 25.18 8.00 21.93
CA SER A 171 25.16 6.99 22.99
C SER A 171 26.46 6.15 22.94
N LYS A 172 26.85 5.58 24.10
CA LYS A 172 28.04 4.72 24.22
C LYS A 172 27.76 3.26 23.83
N ASP A 173 26.51 2.92 23.53
CA ASP A 173 26.17 1.60 23.06
C ASP A 173 26.67 1.36 21.62
N ARG A 174 26.47 0.14 21.14
CA ARG A 174 26.96 -0.27 19.81
C ARG A 174 26.36 0.54 18.67
N PHE A 175 25.06 0.90 18.76
CA PHE A 175 24.37 1.69 17.73
C PHE A 175 24.97 3.10 17.66
N GLY A 176 25.03 3.82 18.78
CA GLY A 176 25.57 5.18 18.83
C GLY A 176 27.04 5.26 18.44
N THR A 177 27.86 4.30 18.89
CA THR A 177 29.29 4.28 18.57
C THR A 177 29.57 4.00 17.10
N THR A 178 28.90 2.99 16.49
CA THR A 178 29.13 2.68 15.07
C THR A 178 28.67 3.82 14.16
N LEU A 179 27.53 4.44 14.46
CA LEU A 179 27.02 5.57 13.70
C LEU A 179 27.89 6.81 13.85
N ARG A 180 28.37 7.10 15.08
CA ARG A 180 29.32 8.18 15.38
C ARG A 180 30.62 8.04 14.58
N ASP A 181 31.23 6.86 14.63
CA ASP A 181 32.53 6.60 13.99
C ASP A 181 32.42 6.71 12.47
N ALA A 182 31.33 6.19 11.90
CA ALA A 182 31.02 6.33 10.49
C ALA A 182 30.81 7.81 10.08
N PHE A 183 30.02 8.55 10.85
CA PHE A 183 29.77 9.97 10.59
C PHE A 183 31.05 10.79 10.70
N GLN A 184 31.85 10.54 11.73
CA GLN A 184 33.13 11.25 11.93
C GLN A 184 34.12 11.03 10.78
N ALA A 185 34.22 9.76 10.31
CA ALA A 185 35.08 9.44 9.18
C ALA A 185 34.65 10.17 7.90
N LYS A 186 33.32 10.30 7.70
CA LYS A 186 32.76 10.99 6.54
C LYS A 186 32.82 12.51 6.70
N ALA A 187 32.57 13.04 7.89
CA ALA A 187 32.60 14.46 8.21
C ALA A 187 33.97 15.09 7.85
N GLY A 188 35.05 14.41 8.21
CA GLY A 188 36.41 14.91 7.89
C GLY A 188 36.64 15.05 6.38
N ARG A 189 36.16 14.11 5.57
CA ARG A 189 36.28 14.16 4.10
C ARG A 189 35.39 15.22 3.44
N LEU A 190 34.26 15.55 4.06
CA LEU A 190 33.31 16.53 3.55
C LEU A 190 33.52 17.94 4.11
N GLY A 191 34.59 18.16 4.91
CA GLY A 191 34.89 19.45 5.51
C GLY A 191 33.90 19.88 6.61
N ILE A 192 33.26 18.93 7.28
CA ILE A 192 32.46 19.18 8.47
C ILE A 192 33.40 19.20 9.69
N ARG A 193 33.40 20.33 10.40
CA ARG A 193 34.12 20.47 11.66
C ARG A 193 33.23 19.98 12.81
N ILE A 194 33.68 18.97 13.52
CA ILE A 194 33.05 18.54 14.78
C ILE A 194 33.63 19.43 15.88
N ALA A 195 32.89 20.47 16.24
CA ALA A 195 33.36 21.49 17.20
C ALA A 195 33.37 20.95 18.64
N LYS A 196 32.40 20.11 18.98
CA LYS A 196 32.33 19.46 20.29
C LYS A 196 31.70 18.07 20.17
N ARG A 197 32.11 17.15 21.06
CA ARG A 197 31.58 15.81 21.18
C ARG A 197 31.08 15.59 22.58
N LEU A 198 29.89 15.00 22.68
CA LEU A 198 29.29 14.57 23.95
C LEU A 198 28.89 13.11 23.82
N GLU A 199 29.08 12.37 24.88
CA GLU A 199 28.67 10.94 24.95
C GLU A 199 27.85 10.70 26.20
N HIS A 200 26.82 9.90 26.09
CA HIS A 200 25.97 9.50 27.20
C HIS A 200 25.77 7.98 27.25
N ASP A 201 25.46 7.46 28.42
CA ASP A 201 25.12 6.05 28.57
C ASP A 201 23.68 5.80 28.12
N GLN A 202 23.49 4.72 27.34
CA GLN A 202 22.14 4.32 26.87
C GLN A 202 21.36 3.60 27.95
N ALA A 203 22.04 2.85 28.81
CA ALA A 203 21.43 2.17 29.96
C ALA A 203 21.13 3.18 31.08
N GLY A 204 19.87 3.24 31.49
CA GLY A 204 19.42 4.14 32.55
C GLY A 204 18.95 5.52 32.10
N PRO A 205 18.46 6.34 33.00
CA PRO A 205 17.92 7.65 32.70
C PRO A 205 19.04 8.64 32.32
N LEU A 206 18.86 9.38 31.24
CA LEU A 206 19.71 10.53 30.94
C LEU A 206 19.58 11.56 32.07
N ALA A 207 20.73 12.09 32.56
CA ALA A 207 20.72 13.13 33.58
C ALA A 207 19.92 14.36 33.12
N ALA A 208 19.11 14.93 34.01
CA ALA A 208 18.20 16.03 33.66
C ALA A 208 18.93 17.32 33.22
N ASP A 209 20.18 17.46 33.60
CA ASP A 209 21.06 18.58 33.31
C ASP A 209 22.24 18.22 32.40
N PHE A 210 22.20 17.06 31.72
CA PHE A 210 23.31 16.55 30.90
C PHE A 210 23.84 17.61 29.93
N ILE A 211 22.97 18.26 29.16
CA ILE A 211 23.34 19.28 28.21
C ILE A 211 23.79 20.57 28.94
N ALA A 212 23.12 20.98 30.02
CA ALA A 212 23.48 22.17 30.78
C ALA A 212 24.85 22.04 31.40
N SER A 213 25.19 20.87 31.96
CA SER A 213 26.53 20.62 32.55
C SER A 213 27.61 20.54 31.50
N ALA A 214 27.33 19.98 30.32
CA ALA A 214 28.29 19.86 29.22
C ALA A 214 28.48 21.16 28.43
N LEU A 215 27.49 22.05 28.41
CA LEU A 215 27.42 23.29 27.64
C LEU A 215 26.95 24.47 28.53
N PRO A 216 27.71 24.86 29.54
CA PRO A 216 27.28 25.88 30.51
C PRO A 216 27.21 27.30 29.90
N ASP A 217 28.05 27.61 28.92
CA ASP A 217 28.07 28.93 28.29
C ASP A 217 27.11 29.01 27.10
N ARG A 218 26.03 29.79 27.28
CA ARG A 218 25.03 30.02 26.25
C ARG A 218 25.55 30.76 25.02
N ARG A 219 26.64 31.55 25.13
CA ARG A 219 27.23 32.25 23.98
C ARG A 219 27.99 31.26 23.10
N GLU A 220 28.74 30.33 23.71
CA GLU A 220 29.39 29.25 22.94
C GLU A 220 28.39 28.35 22.23
N ASN A 221 27.20 28.19 22.80
CA ASN A 221 26.15 27.35 22.22
C ASN A 221 25.58 27.87 20.90
N GLN A 222 25.74 29.17 20.59
CA GLN A 222 25.30 29.78 19.34
C GLN A 222 26.25 29.55 18.17
N GLN A 223 27.44 29.01 18.41
CA GLN A 223 28.43 28.75 17.35
C GLN A 223 28.14 27.52 16.50
N PHE A 224 27.24 26.61 16.94
CA PHE A 224 26.94 25.42 16.19
C PHE A 224 25.92 25.67 15.08
N ASP A 225 26.27 25.28 13.86
CA ASP A 225 25.35 25.33 12.70
C ASP A 225 24.29 24.23 12.74
N ALA A 226 24.69 23.09 13.31
CA ALA A 226 23.84 21.93 13.45
C ALA A 226 24.23 21.06 14.66
N VAL A 227 23.30 20.28 15.16
CA VAL A 227 23.51 19.24 16.16
C VAL A 227 23.19 17.89 15.51
N VAL A 228 24.10 16.93 15.61
CA VAL A 228 23.87 15.56 15.16
C VAL A 228 23.76 14.67 16.39
N VAL A 229 22.59 14.07 16.57
CA VAL A 229 22.29 13.20 17.71
C VAL A 229 22.23 11.76 17.21
N MET A 230 23.06 10.88 17.76
CA MET A 230 23.20 9.48 17.43
C MET A 230 22.83 8.61 18.63
N SER A 231 21.54 8.52 18.87
CA SER A 231 20.97 7.87 20.05
C SER A 231 19.64 7.20 19.70
N HIS A 232 19.15 6.30 20.54
CA HIS A 232 17.80 5.74 20.42
C HIS A 232 16.73 6.77 20.79
N ALA A 233 15.49 6.57 20.32
CA ALA A 233 14.39 7.50 20.45
C ALA A 233 14.15 8.00 21.89
N PRO A 234 14.09 7.17 22.94
CA PRO A 234 13.78 7.63 24.30
C PRO A 234 14.80 8.64 24.85
N GLN A 235 16.09 8.40 24.61
CA GLN A 235 17.14 9.31 25.05
C GLN A 235 17.26 10.51 24.10
N GLY A 236 17.12 10.27 22.80
CA GLY A 236 17.12 11.31 21.78
C GLY A 236 16.09 12.40 22.03
N LEU A 237 14.86 12.02 22.38
CA LEU A 237 13.78 12.93 22.75
C LEU A 237 14.16 13.82 23.93
N LYS A 238 14.76 13.24 24.98
CA LYS A 238 15.23 13.99 26.14
C LYS A 238 16.36 14.94 25.78
N LEU A 239 17.29 14.50 24.90
CA LEU A 239 18.38 15.35 24.40
C LEU A 239 17.85 16.55 23.61
N VAL A 240 16.89 16.35 22.71
CA VAL A 240 16.26 17.45 21.95
C VAL A 240 15.67 18.48 22.90
N LYS A 241 14.88 18.04 23.89
CA LYS A 241 14.29 18.95 24.90
C LYS A 241 15.35 19.72 25.71
N GLN A 242 16.42 19.05 26.15
CA GLN A 242 17.49 19.69 26.90
C GLN A 242 18.26 20.72 26.04
N LEU A 243 18.53 20.40 24.76
CA LEU A 243 19.14 21.31 23.80
C LEU A 243 18.29 22.59 23.64
N ARG A 244 16.98 22.45 23.43
CA ARG A 244 16.05 23.58 23.29
C ARG A 244 15.96 24.41 24.57
N LYS A 245 15.90 23.75 25.74
CA LYS A 245 15.90 24.41 27.05
C LYS A 245 17.19 25.23 27.28
N GLN A 246 18.32 24.74 26.77
CA GLN A 246 19.61 25.46 26.85
C GLN A 246 19.76 26.58 25.80
N GLY A 247 18.73 26.82 25.00
CA GLY A 247 18.67 27.88 24.00
C GLY A 247 19.38 27.53 22.67
N ILE A 248 19.74 26.27 22.44
CA ILE A 248 20.35 25.83 21.18
C ILE A 248 19.24 25.70 20.13
N ARG A 249 19.21 26.66 19.20
CA ARG A 249 18.22 26.74 18.11
C ARG A 249 18.74 26.18 16.78
N ALA A 250 19.99 25.72 16.75
CA ALA A 250 20.56 25.06 15.59
C ALA A 250 19.67 23.88 15.13
N MET A 251 19.71 23.58 13.82
CA MET A 251 19.02 22.40 13.31
C MET A 251 19.54 21.13 14.01
N ILE A 252 18.66 20.17 14.23
CA ILE A 252 19.03 18.87 14.80
C ILE A 252 18.82 17.80 13.74
N MET A 253 19.81 16.93 13.58
CA MET A 253 19.70 15.76 12.70
C MET A 253 19.83 14.49 13.54
N GLY A 254 18.78 13.67 13.52
CA GLY A 254 18.70 12.40 14.22
C GLY A 254 18.72 11.20 13.27
N PRO A 255 19.02 10.02 13.80
CA PRO A 255 19.03 8.76 13.05
C PRO A 255 17.62 8.22 12.83
N ASP A 256 17.54 7.12 12.12
CA ASP A 256 16.30 6.39 11.84
C ASP A 256 15.52 5.93 13.08
N SER A 257 16.21 5.71 14.19
CA SER A 257 15.58 5.40 15.49
C SER A 257 14.63 6.52 15.98
N PHE A 258 14.81 7.77 15.48
CA PHE A 258 13.91 8.89 15.79
C PHE A 258 12.55 8.77 15.04
N ASN A 259 12.39 7.87 14.06
CA ASN A 259 11.09 7.53 13.49
C ASN A 259 10.22 6.76 14.50
N SER A 260 10.03 7.31 15.67
CA SER A 260 9.23 6.77 16.77
C SER A 260 7.98 7.62 16.97
N PRO A 261 6.83 7.01 17.29
CA PRO A 261 5.63 7.75 17.68
C PRO A 261 5.87 8.73 18.83
N ASP A 262 6.86 8.47 19.70
CA ASP A 262 7.19 9.34 20.83
C ASP A 262 7.60 10.75 20.40
N PHE A 263 8.26 10.90 19.25
CA PHE A 263 8.61 12.20 18.67
C PHE A 263 7.42 12.96 18.07
N LEU A 264 6.26 12.31 17.97
CA LEU A 264 5.01 12.88 17.45
C LEU A 264 3.98 13.11 18.58
N ASP A 265 4.28 12.67 19.80
CA ASP A 265 3.36 12.79 20.93
C ASP A 265 3.58 14.15 21.63
N GLU A 266 2.62 15.07 21.46
CA GLU A 266 2.68 16.42 22.03
C GLU A 266 2.76 16.43 23.58
N ARG A 267 2.35 15.34 24.23
CA ARG A 267 2.49 15.18 25.69
C ARG A 267 3.95 14.94 26.10
N LEU A 268 4.75 14.41 25.18
CA LEU A 268 6.16 14.10 25.40
C LEU A 268 7.09 15.19 24.91
N ILE A 269 6.78 15.84 23.79
CA ILE A 269 7.63 16.88 23.15
C ILE A 269 6.76 17.92 22.44
N SER A 270 7.09 19.20 22.59
CA SER A 270 6.35 20.29 21.94
C SER A 270 6.72 20.46 20.47
N GLU A 271 5.85 21.10 19.68
CA GLU A 271 6.13 21.46 18.31
C GLU A 271 7.32 22.42 18.20
N GLU A 272 7.48 23.34 19.15
CA GLU A 272 8.61 24.26 19.21
C GLU A 272 9.95 23.54 19.45
N ASP A 273 9.94 22.45 20.24
CA ASP A 273 11.14 21.66 20.47
C ASP A 273 11.54 20.84 19.23
N THR A 274 10.57 20.38 18.44
CA THR A 274 10.81 19.61 17.22
C THR A 274 11.06 20.46 15.98
N LYS A 275 10.96 21.78 16.10
CA LYS A 275 11.27 22.69 15.00
C LYS A 275 12.71 22.50 14.49
N ASP A 276 12.86 22.42 13.17
CA ASP A 276 14.13 22.13 12.50
C ASP A 276 14.82 20.82 12.99
N VAL A 277 14.01 19.82 13.35
CA VAL A 277 14.50 18.46 13.64
C VAL A 277 14.30 17.59 12.42
N PHE A 278 15.41 17.08 11.87
CA PHE A 278 15.45 16.23 10.70
C PHE A 278 15.82 14.80 11.09
N VAL A 279 15.20 13.83 10.44
CA VAL A 279 15.33 12.41 10.80
C VAL A 279 15.63 11.59 9.54
N ALA A 280 16.66 10.76 9.62
CA ALA A 280 16.94 9.77 8.57
C ALA A 280 15.84 8.67 8.57
N SER A 281 15.45 8.19 7.41
CA SER A 281 14.41 7.18 7.27
C SER A 281 14.75 6.14 6.19
N PRO A 282 14.53 4.84 6.45
CA PRO A 282 14.76 3.80 5.45
C PRO A 282 13.69 3.73 4.37
N PHE A 283 12.51 4.27 4.67
CA PHE A 283 11.35 4.20 3.80
C PHE A 283 10.34 5.27 4.20
N LEU A 284 9.62 5.77 3.22
CA LEU A 284 8.53 6.73 3.40
C LEU A 284 7.31 6.24 2.62
N TRP A 285 6.15 6.20 3.27
CA TRP A 285 4.92 5.77 2.64
C TRP A 285 4.53 6.66 1.46
N GLU A 286 4.84 7.96 1.55
CA GLU A 286 4.58 8.95 0.51
C GLU A 286 5.46 8.77 -0.74
N MET A 287 6.48 7.94 -0.64
CA MET A 287 7.40 7.59 -1.73
C MET A 287 7.27 6.12 -2.12
N GLY A 288 6.29 5.43 -1.56
CA GLY A 288 6.03 4.03 -1.85
C GLY A 288 5.53 3.80 -3.27
N ASN A 289 5.77 2.61 -3.79
CA ASN A 289 5.20 2.17 -5.05
C ASN A 289 3.75 1.67 -4.88
N ASP A 290 3.09 1.26 -5.96
CA ASP A 290 1.71 0.75 -5.93
C ASP A 290 1.50 -0.40 -4.94
N ARG A 291 2.53 -1.23 -4.71
CA ARG A 291 2.49 -2.32 -3.73
C ARG A 291 2.45 -1.77 -2.30
N ALA A 292 3.21 -0.71 -2.03
CA ALA A 292 3.24 -0.03 -0.74
C ALA A 292 1.89 0.60 -0.41
N LEU A 293 1.30 1.30 -1.38
CA LEU A 293 -0.01 1.94 -1.22
C LEU A 293 -1.11 0.89 -0.97
N LYS A 294 -1.10 -0.21 -1.73
CA LYS A 294 -2.04 -1.31 -1.53
C LYS A 294 -1.85 -1.98 -0.17
N PHE A 295 -0.60 -2.28 0.21
CA PHE A 295 -0.29 -2.88 1.50
C PHE A 295 -0.75 -2.00 2.66
N ARG A 296 -0.48 -0.68 2.61
CA ARG A 296 -0.88 0.27 3.65
C ARG A 296 -2.40 0.30 3.84
N ARG A 297 -3.18 0.32 2.73
CA ARG A 297 -4.65 0.23 2.78
C ARG A 297 -5.15 -1.09 3.36
N ASP A 298 -4.61 -2.22 2.89
CA ASP A 298 -4.99 -3.55 3.37
C ASP A 298 -4.65 -3.70 4.87
N PHE A 299 -3.48 -3.24 5.30
CA PHE A 299 -3.05 -3.28 6.69
C PHE A 299 -3.97 -2.45 7.61
N ARG A 300 -4.30 -1.22 7.22
CA ARG A 300 -5.24 -0.37 7.98
C ARG A 300 -6.63 -1.02 8.09
N ARG A 301 -7.11 -1.60 7.01
CA ARG A 301 -8.43 -2.25 6.98
C ARG A 301 -8.48 -3.46 7.91
N THR A 302 -7.41 -4.25 8.02
CA THR A 302 -7.39 -5.48 8.82
C THR A 302 -6.98 -5.25 10.28
N SER A 303 -6.11 -4.27 10.57
CA SER A 303 -5.61 -4.00 11.92
C SER A 303 -6.25 -2.79 12.61
N GLY A 304 -6.89 -1.88 11.86
CA GLY A 304 -7.33 -0.58 12.36
C GLY A 304 -6.20 0.40 12.71
N GLN A 305 -4.94 0.06 12.37
CA GLN A 305 -3.75 0.84 12.73
C GLN A 305 -2.92 1.20 11.49
N GLU A 306 -2.07 2.23 11.62
CA GLU A 306 -1.03 2.50 10.63
C GLU A 306 0.08 1.45 10.73
N PRO A 307 0.58 0.92 9.61
CA PRO A 307 1.74 0.07 9.63
C PRO A 307 3.00 0.87 10.01
N HIS A 308 3.79 0.33 10.94
CA HIS A 308 5.12 0.85 11.19
C HIS A 308 6.00 0.77 9.92
N ILE A 309 6.98 1.65 9.75
CA ILE A 309 7.86 1.62 8.57
C ILE A 309 8.57 0.27 8.38
N SER A 310 8.94 -0.38 9.47
CA SER A 310 9.55 -1.73 9.45
C SER A 310 8.55 -2.84 9.10
N ALA A 311 7.25 -2.61 9.18
CA ALA A 311 6.23 -3.57 8.71
C ALA A 311 6.34 -3.79 7.19
N ALA A 312 6.69 -2.74 6.44
CA ALA A 312 6.99 -2.85 5.02
C ALA A 312 8.17 -3.81 4.75
N ALA A 313 9.26 -3.67 5.53
CA ALA A 313 10.44 -4.56 5.40
C ALA A 313 10.12 -6.00 5.84
N CYS A 314 9.29 -6.18 6.86
CA CYS A 314 8.84 -7.51 7.28
C CYS A 314 8.00 -8.21 6.21
N SER A 315 7.06 -7.48 5.58
CA SER A 315 6.29 -7.96 4.42
C SER A 315 7.19 -8.31 3.23
N ASP A 316 8.19 -7.47 2.96
CA ASP A 316 9.17 -7.72 1.91
C ASP A 316 10.02 -8.98 2.17
N ALA A 317 10.34 -9.28 3.44
CA ALA A 317 11.02 -10.51 3.80
C ALA A 317 10.18 -11.76 3.47
N VAL A 318 8.87 -11.73 3.74
CA VAL A 318 7.95 -12.80 3.32
C VAL A 318 7.92 -12.94 1.80
N LEU A 319 7.84 -11.80 1.08
CA LEU A 319 7.87 -11.78 -0.38
C LEU A 319 9.19 -12.35 -0.95
N MET A 320 10.31 -12.07 -0.32
CA MET A 320 11.63 -12.59 -0.73
C MET A 320 11.67 -14.12 -0.68
N PHE A 321 11.19 -14.75 0.41
CA PHE A 321 11.07 -16.19 0.51
C PHE A 321 10.11 -16.77 -0.54
N ALA A 322 8.94 -16.16 -0.71
CA ALA A 322 7.99 -16.58 -1.72
C ALA A 322 8.56 -16.47 -3.14
N SER A 323 9.32 -15.42 -3.43
CA SER A 323 9.98 -15.24 -4.73
C SER A 323 11.07 -16.29 -4.97
N ALA A 324 11.81 -16.71 -3.93
CA ALA A 324 12.76 -17.80 -4.04
C ALA A 324 12.04 -19.12 -4.38
N ILE A 325 10.97 -19.46 -3.68
CA ILE A 325 10.16 -20.67 -3.90
C ILE A 325 9.58 -20.68 -5.33
N GLU A 326 8.99 -19.57 -5.77
CA GLU A 326 8.44 -19.41 -7.13
C GLU A 326 9.48 -19.67 -8.23
N LYS A 327 10.75 -19.41 -7.96
CA LYS A 327 11.88 -19.70 -8.86
C LYS A 327 12.43 -21.15 -8.73
N GLY A 328 11.75 -22.03 -7.99
CA GLY A 328 12.16 -23.40 -7.75
C GLY A 328 13.24 -23.58 -6.68
N ASN A 329 13.54 -22.53 -5.92
CA ASN A 329 14.49 -22.58 -4.82
C ASN A 329 13.74 -22.93 -3.53
N ASN A 330 13.68 -24.19 -3.17
CA ASN A 330 12.87 -24.71 -2.07
C ASN A 330 13.69 -25.38 -0.93
N ASP A 331 14.99 -25.28 -0.97
CA ASP A 331 15.90 -25.71 0.10
C ASP A 331 16.75 -24.53 0.62
N ARG A 332 17.26 -24.66 1.86
CA ARG A 332 18.00 -23.61 2.57
C ARG A 332 19.18 -23.05 1.76
N LYS A 333 19.93 -23.92 1.08
CA LYS A 333 21.09 -23.52 0.29
C LYS A 333 20.68 -22.75 -0.95
N LYS A 334 19.71 -23.25 -1.71
CA LYS A 334 19.22 -22.59 -2.93
C LYS A 334 18.57 -21.23 -2.62
N ILE A 335 17.81 -21.13 -1.52
CA ILE A 335 17.24 -19.86 -1.06
C ILE A 335 18.35 -18.85 -0.74
N ARG A 336 19.39 -19.26 0.00
CA ARG A 336 20.55 -18.43 0.29
C ARG A 336 21.26 -17.97 -0.99
N ASP A 337 21.51 -18.91 -1.91
CA ASP A 337 22.18 -18.62 -3.19
C ASP A 337 21.34 -17.66 -4.04
N TYR A 338 20.01 -17.82 -4.04
CA TYR A 338 19.09 -16.89 -4.70
C TYR A 338 19.22 -15.48 -4.12
N PHE A 339 19.14 -15.31 -2.80
CA PHE A 339 19.29 -14.01 -2.17
C PHE A 339 20.63 -13.36 -2.49
N ALA A 340 21.72 -14.10 -2.40
CA ALA A 340 23.07 -13.62 -2.72
C ALA A 340 23.28 -13.27 -4.21
N SER A 341 22.48 -13.83 -5.12
CA SER A 341 22.56 -13.58 -6.57
C SER A 341 21.86 -12.32 -7.02
N LEU A 342 20.95 -11.77 -6.21
CA LEU A 342 20.16 -10.61 -6.57
C LEU A 342 21.03 -9.37 -6.78
N LYS A 343 20.68 -8.59 -7.80
CA LYS A 343 21.29 -7.30 -8.16
C LYS A 343 20.15 -6.35 -8.54
N TRP A 344 20.42 -5.07 -8.71
CA TRP A 344 19.42 -4.11 -9.16
C TRP A 344 18.59 -4.61 -10.36
N GLN A 345 19.25 -5.15 -11.38
CA GLN A 345 18.57 -5.63 -12.60
C GLN A 345 17.65 -6.84 -12.35
N THR A 346 17.99 -7.69 -11.38
CA THR A 346 17.26 -8.92 -11.04
C THR A 346 16.55 -8.85 -9.70
N ALA A 347 16.53 -7.67 -9.07
CA ALA A 347 15.92 -7.44 -7.78
C ALA A 347 14.44 -7.84 -7.75
N VAL A 348 13.99 -8.26 -6.59
CA VAL A 348 12.56 -8.48 -6.32
C VAL A 348 11.91 -7.13 -6.06
N SER A 349 10.88 -6.78 -6.83
CA SER A 349 10.12 -5.55 -6.57
C SER A 349 9.23 -5.73 -5.35
N GLY A 350 9.61 -5.11 -4.25
CA GLY A 350 8.92 -5.14 -2.95
C GLY A 350 8.07 -3.91 -2.67
N ILE A 351 7.62 -3.79 -1.43
CA ILE A 351 6.92 -2.63 -0.87
C ILE A 351 7.90 -1.46 -0.70
N THR A 352 9.09 -1.77 -0.18
CA THR A 352 10.12 -0.76 0.10
C THR A 352 11.00 -0.42 -1.11
N GLY A 353 10.65 -0.89 -2.31
CA GLY A 353 11.39 -0.70 -3.55
C GLY A 353 11.99 -1.99 -4.08
N GLU A 354 13.13 -1.86 -4.77
CA GLU A 354 13.86 -2.99 -5.34
C GLU A 354 14.73 -3.68 -4.28
N LEU A 355 14.49 -4.98 -4.08
CA LEU A 355 15.11 -5.76 -3.02
C LEU A 355 16.31 -6.55 -3.54
N PHE A 356 17.49 -6.16 -3.13
CA PHE A 356 18.76 -6.85 -3.40
C PHE A 356 19.78 -6.49 -2.33
N PHE A 357 20.79 -7.33 -2.14
CA PHE A 357 21.75 -7.15 -1.07
C PHE A 357 23.13 -6.73 -1.60
N ASN A 358 23.80 -5.89 -0.82
CA ASN A 358 25.19 -5.56 -1.04
C ASN A 358 26.04 -6.84 -0.88
N LYS A 359 27.02 -7.05 -1.79
CA LYS A 359 27.83 -8.26 -1.80
C LYS A 359 28.84 -8.35 -0.67
N GLU A 360 29.29 -7.19 -0.15
CA GLU A 360 30.34 -7.15 0.86
C GLU A 360 29.85 -7.51 2.25
N ASP A 361 28.65 -7.04 2.59
CA ASP A 361 28.10 -7.12 3.94
C ASP A 361 26.68 -7.70 4.01
N ARG A 362 26.08 -8.09 2.89
CA ARG A 362 24.72 -8.65 2.82
C ARG A 362 23.64 -7.80 3.51
N MET A 363 23.89 -6.48 3.59
CA MET A 363 22.88 -5.49 3.97
C MET A 363 22.05 -5.14 2.74
N MET A 364 20.78 -4.75 2.96
CA MET A 364 19.92 -4.26 1.88
C MET A 364 20.52 -2.99 1.28
N ASP A 365 20.71 -2.98 -0.03
CA ASP A 365 21.19 -1.78 -0.73
C ASP A 365 20.00 -0.91 -1.10
N ARG A 366 19.75 0.10 -0.28
CA ARG A 366 18.64 1.05 -0.44
C ARG A 366 19.04 2.47 -0.04
N ASP A 367 18.28 3.45 -0.52
CA ASP A 367 18.47 4.84 -0.14
C ASP A 367 18.10 5.11 1.32
N VAL A 368 18.66 6.19 1.86
CA VAL A 368 18.29 6.78 3.14
C VAL A 368 17.65 8.11 2.86
N PHE A 369 16.38 8.24 3.18
CA PHE A 369 15.62 9.47 3.00
C PHE A 369 15.74 10.39 4.20
N LEU A 370 15.47 11.67 3.98
CA LEU A 370 15.44 12.67 5.05
C LEU A 370 14.03 13.20 5.23
N THR A 371 13.55 13.17 6.48
CA THR A 371 12.30 13.80 6.91
C THR A 371 12.56 14.95 7.85
N GLU A 372 11.60 15.84 7.99
CA GLU A 372 11.51 16.90 9.00
C GLU A 372 10.33 16.56 9.93
N ILE A 373 10.50 16.73 11.23
CA ILE A 373 9.38 16.66 12.17
C ILE A 373 8.67 18.00 12.11
N LYS A 374 7.45 17.99 11.61
CA LYS A 374 6.65 19.20 11.43
C LYS A 374 5.17 18.88 11.55
N ASP A 375 4.44 19.70 12.29
CA ASP A 375 2.98 19.54 12.43
C ASP A 375 2.59 18.16 13.00
N GLY A 376 3.36 17.65 13.99
CA GLY A 376 3.12 16.35 14.60
C GLY A 376 3.29 15.15 13.65
N ARG A 377 4.10 15.28 12.57
CA ARG A 377 4.34 14.22 11.57
C ARG A 377 5.77 14.26 11.05
N PHE A 378 6.23 13.10 10.57
CA PHE A 378 7.43 13.04 9.75
C PHE A 378 7.06 13.44 8.31
N LYS A 379 7.51 14.59 7.87
CA LYS A 379 7.32 15.09 6.50
C LYS A 379 8.58 14.88 5.68
N VAL A 380 8.41 14.47 4.45
CA VAL A 380 9.52 14.40 3.48
C VAL A 380 10.17 15.78 3.35
N ASN A 381 11.50 15.87 3.39
CA ASN A 381 12.18 17.13 3.13
C ASN A 381 12.11 17.49 1.63
N TYR A 382 12.13 18.79 1.31
CA TYR A 382 12.05 19.31 -0.06
C TYR A 382 13.15 18.83 -1.01
N VAL A 383 14.23 18.30 -0.49
CA VAL A 383 15.34 17.74 -1.26
C VAL A 383 15.72 16.38 -0.71
N GLN A 384 15.88 15.41 -1.62
CA GLN A 384 16.44 14.10 -1.29
C GLN A 384 17.72 13.86 -2.09
N LEU A 385 18.69 13.18 -1.48
CA LEU A 385 19.87 12.68 -2.15
C LEU A 385 19.76 11.15 -2.24
N THR A 386 19.73 10.61 -3.45
CA THR A 386 19.60 9.16 -3.69
C THR A 386 20.79 8.62 -4.47
N GLU A 387 21.12 7.35 -4.32
CA GLU A 387 22.18 6.75 -5.12
C GLU A 387 21.64 6.32 -6.49
N PRO A 388 22.36 6.62 -7.59
CA PRO A 388 21.94 6.19 -8.91
C PRO A 388 22.26 4.71 -9.12
N HIS A 389 21.22 3.91 -9.39
CA HIS A 389 21.36 2.50 -9.71
C HIS A 389 21.25 2.21 -11.22
N GLU A 390 20.63 3.11 -11.98
CA GLU A 390 20.42 2.94 -13.40
C GLU A 390 21.59 3.50 -14.22
N PRO A 391 22.12 2.70 -15.17
CA PRO A 391 23.26 3.12 -16.00
C PRO A 391 23.01 4.40 -16.82
N TYR A 392 21.78 4.68 -17.22
CA TYR A 392 21.45 5.88 -18.00
C TYR A 392 21.67 7.19 -17.24
N VAL A 393 21.66 7.15 -15.90
CA VAL A 393 21.91 8.33 -15.06
C VAL A 393 23.33 8.89 -15.26
N PHE A 394 24.27 8.02 -15.61
CA PHE A 394 25.68 8.41 -15.86
C PHE A 394 25.93 8.89 -17.28
N LYS A 395 24.98 8.75 -18.20
CA LYS A 395 25.04 9.38 -19.50
C LYS A 395 24.96 10.90 -19.31
N GLU A 396 25.84 11.62 -19.99
CA GLU A 396 25.95 13.08 -19.82
C GLU A 396 26.29 13.53 -18.38
N LYS A 397 27.01 12.69 -17.61
CA LYS A 397 27.41 12.96 -16.21
C LYS A 397 27.89 14.41 -16.01
N LYS A 398 28.74 14.92 -16.91
CA LYS A 398 29.30 16.29 -16.79
C LYS A 398 28.21 17.37 -16.87
N GLU A 399 27.28 17.24 -17.80
CA GLU A 399 26.18 18.18 -17.98
C GLU A 399 25.19 18.10 -16.79
N ARG A 400 24.88 16.90 -16.34
CA ARG A 400 23.99 16.68 -15.17
C ARG A 400 24.59 17.20 -13.87
N LEU A 401 25.92 17.10 -13.69
CA LEU A 401 26.63 17.74 -12.59
C LEU A 401 26.58 19.27 -12.70
N ALA A 402 26.83 19.81 -13.89
CA ALA A 402 26.78 21.27 -14.11
C ALA A 402 25.37 21.85 -13.86
N LYS A 403 24.31 21.12 -14.25
CA LYS A 403 22.93 21.48 -13.98
C LYS A 403 22.49 21.17 -12.53
N GLY A 404 23.34 20.53 -11.73
CA GLY A 404 23.09 20.17 -10.35
C GLY A 404 22.02 19.08 -10.16
N TYR A 405 21.73 18.25 -11.17
CA TYR A 405 20.93 17.04 -11.03
C TYR A 405 21.73 15.88 -10.44
N LEU A 406 23.05 15.94 -10.54
CA LEU A 406 23.98 15.07 -9.84
C LEU A 406 24.86 15.89 -8.90
N VAL A 407 25.23 15.27 -7.80
CA VAL A 407 26.16 15.85 -6.81
C VAL A 407 27.27 14.85 -6.57
N GLU A 408 28.53 15.25 -6.73
CA GLU A 408 29.68 14.43 -6.40
C GLU A 408 30.19 14.77 -5.01
N LEU A 409 30.30 13.73 -4.16
CA LEU A 409 30.76 13.83 -2.77
C LEU A 409 31.69 12.65 -2.47
N ASP A 410 32.92 12.93 -2.09
CA ASP A 410 33.89 11.90 -1.69
C ASP A 410 33.94 10.73 -2.69
N ASN A 411 34.12 11.07 -3.99
CA ASN A 411 34.14 10.13 -5.13
C ASN A 411 32.87 9.30 -5.36
N ARG A 412 31.76 9.62 -4.66
CA ARG A 412 30.44 9.06 -4.93
C ARG A 412 29.53 10.07 -5.61
N ILE A 413 28.60 9.56 -6.40
CA ILE A 413 27.63 10.36 -7.12
C ILE A 413 26.26 10.12 -6.50
N TYR A 414 25.56 11.22 -6.22
CA TYR A 414 24.19 11.23 -5.75
C TYR A 414 23.33 11.96 -6.75
N GLN A 415 22.10 11.52 -6.90
CA GLN A 415 21.03 12.23 -7.59
C GLN A 415 20.42 13.24 -6.64
N TRP A 416 20.24 14.48 -7.13
CA TRP A 416 19.48 15.50 -6.44
C TRP A 416 18.02 15.39 -6.88
N VAL A 417 17.16 15.00 -5.97
CA VAL A 417 15.74 14.83 -6.22
C VAL A 417 14.96 15.92 -5.51
N ASP A 418 14.25 16.73 -6.29
CA ASP A 418 13.40 17.80 -5.77
C ASP A 418 12.02 17.24 -5.40
N VAL A 419 11.50 17.63 -4.23
CA VAL A 419 10.17 17.23 -3.75
C VAL A 419 9.19 18.39 -3.96
N VAL A 420 8.06 18.09 -4.60
CA VAL A 420 6.95 19.02 -4.78
C VAL A 420 5.76 18.52 -3.98
N PHE A 421 5.33 19.33 -3.02
CA PHE A 421 4.10 19.08 -2.29
C PHE A 421 2.90 19.51 -3.13
N VAL A 422 1.93 18.63 -3.26
CA VAL A 422 0.73 18.82 -4.08
C VAL A 422 -0.50 18.71 -3.18
N GLY A 423 -1.34 19.71 -3.19
CA GLY A 423 -2.64 19.64 -2.51
C GLY A 423 -3.79 19.84 -3.47
N LEU A 424 -4.90 19.18 -3.21
CA LEU A 424 -6.11 19.26 -4.03
C LEU A 424 -7.36 19.22 -3.15
N ASP A 425 -8.24 20.21 -3.33
CA ASP A 425 -9.55 20.23 -2.70
C ASP A 425 -10.66 20.31 -3.75
N PHE A 426 -11.52 19.30 -3.75
CA PHE A 426 -12.70 19.30 -4.61
C PHE A 426 -13.66 20.39 -4.17
N PHE A 427 -14.04 21.23 -5.11
CA PHE A 427 -15.06 22.25 -4.93
C PHE A 427 -16.43 21.74 -5.38
N ARG A 428 -16.46 20.99 -6.51
CA ARG A 428 -17.69 20.46 -7.08
C ARG A 428 -17.42 19.24 -7.94
N ILE A 429 -18.29 18.23 -7.83
CA ILE A 429 -18.40 17.11 -8.77
C ILE A 429 -19.70 17.33 -9.54
N ASN A 430 -19.61 17.65 -10.82
CA ASN A 430 -20.76 18.05 -11.63
C ASN A 430 -21.52 16.85 -12.20
N ASP A 431 -20.81 15.81 -12.63
CA ASP A 431 -21.36 14.61 -13.25
C ASP A 431 -20.49 13.38 -12.98
N VAL A 432 -21.11 12.21 -12.89
CA VAL A 432 -20.46 10.91 -12.86
C VAL A 432 -21.03 10.06 -13.99
N ASN A 433 -20.36 10.07 -15.14
CA ASN A 433 -20.85 9.45 -16.35
C ASN A 433 -20.26 8.04 -16.53
N LEU A 434 -21.05 7.04 -16.19
CA LEU A 434 -20.62 5.65 -16.28
C LEU A 434 -20.37 5.20 -17.72
N GLN A 435 -21.21 5.62 -18.68
CA GLN A 435 -21.04 5.23 -20.09
C GLN A 435 -19.74 5.75 -20.69
N LYS A 436 -19.38 7.00 -20.37
CA LYS A 436 -18.14 7.62 -20.83
C LYS A 436 -16.91 7.19 -20.01
N MET A 437 -17.13 6.42 -18.93
CA MET A 437 -16.07 6.06 -17.98
C MET A 437 -15.30 7.31 -17.50
N ALA A 438 -16.03 8.36 -17.11
CA ALA A 438 -15.47 9.66 -16.74
C ALA A 438 -16.36 10.37 -15.70
N PHE A 439 -15.78 11.34 -15.02
CA PHE A 439 -16.49 12.28 -14.15
C PHE A 439 -16.03 13.71 -14.42
N ASP A 440 -16.92 14.66 -14.21
CA ASP A 440 -16.64 16.07 -14.37
C ASP A 440 -16.53 16.74 -13.01
N ALA A 441 -15.41 17.43 -12.76
CA ALA A 441 -15.16 18.07 -11.48
C ALA A 441 -14.47 19.44 -11.60
N GLU A 442 -14.68 20.26 -10.57
CA GLU A 442 -13.92 21.47 -10.29
C GLU A 442 -13.22 21.32 -8.94
N PHE A 443 -11.95 21.76 -8.84
CA PHE A 443 -11.16 21.70 -7.61
C PHE A 443 -10.09 22.78 -7.57
N PHE A 444 -9.62 23.07 -6.37
CA PHE A 444 -8.44 23.86 -6.13
C PHE A 444 -7.21 22.95 -6.13
N LEU A 445 -6.15 23.36 -6.81
CA LEU A 445 -4.89 22.63 -6.91
C LEU A 445 -3.76 23.57 -6.52
N TRP A 446 -2.89 23.16 -5.60
CA TRP A 446 -1.72 23.96 -5.25
C TRP A 446 -0.46 23.13 -5.20
N PHE A 447 0.67 23.84 -5.38
CA PHE A 447 2.01 23.30 -5.30
C PHE A 447 2.87 24.11 -4.34
N LYS A 448 3.74 23.41 -3.57
CA LYS A 448 4.79 23.99 -2.76
C LYS A 448 6.12 23.31 -3.10
N TRP A 449 7.15 24.07 -3.38
CA TRP A 449 8.48 23.54 -3.74
C TRP A 449 9.58 24.56 -3.42
N MET A 450 10.86 24.14 -3.43
CA MET A 450 11.98 25.05 -3.13
C MET A 450 12.86 25.35 -4.36
N SER A 451 13.03 24.38 -5.23
CA SER A 451 14.04 24.42 -6.31
C SER A 451 13.60 25.28 -7.50
N ASP A 452 14.53 26.09 -8.03
CA ASP A 452 14.35 26.80 -9.31
C ASP A 452 14.36 25.88 -10.54
N LYS A 453 14.79 24.63 -10.37
CA LYS A 453 14.84 23.61 -11.44
C LYS A 453 13.49 23.03 -11.78
N ILE A 454 12.48 23.23 -10.93
CA ILE A 454 11.14 22.68 -11.08
C ILE A 454 10.22 23.71 -11.69
N ASN A 455 9.63 23.35 -12.83
CA ASN A 455 8.52 24.05 -13.41
C ASN A 455 7.22 23.27 -13.11
N VAL A 456 6.40 23.76 -12.19
CA VAL A 456 5.16 23.10 -11.79
C VAL A 456 4.10 23.09 -12.89
N GLU A 457 4.24 23.89 -13.96
CA GLU A 457 3.37 23.83 -15.15
C GLU A 457 3.53 22.51 -15.93
N GLU A 458 4.68 21.84 -15.75
CA GLU A 458 4.92 20.53 -16.34
C GLU A 458 4.30 19.38 -15.52
N ILE A 459 3.76 19.67 -14.32
CA ILE A 459 2.98 18.71 -13.54
C ILE A 459 1.55 18.75 -14.06
N THR A 460 1.10 17.66 -14.66
CA THR A 460 -0.19 17.54 -15.32
C THR A 460 -1.10 16.53 -14.64
N ILE A 461 -2.39 16.63 -14.92
CA ILE A 461 -3.37 15.65 -14.48
C ILE A 461 -3.39 14.53 -15.50
N LEU A 462 -2.94 13.35 -15.09
CA LEU A 462 -2.68 12.22 -16.00
C LEU A 462 -3.96 11.57 -16.53
N ASN A 463 -5.05 11.61 -15.76
CA ASN A 463 -6.34 11.05 -16.15
C ASN A 463 -7.34 12.12 -16.67
N ALA A 464 -6.88 13.33 -16.99
CA ALA A 464 -7.73 14.32 -17.63
C ALA A 464 -7.92 14.01 -19.11
N SER A 465 -9.18 13.95 -19.58
CA SER A 465 -9.52 13.93 -20.99
C SER A 465 -9.60 15.36 -21.57
N ALA A 466 -10.11 16.30 -20.76
CA ALA A 466 -10.11 17.72 -21.03
C ALA A 466 -10.05 18.47 -19.70
N SER A 467 -9.13 19.43 -19.57
CA SER A 467 -9.04 20.24 -18.36
C SER A 467 -8.55 21.65 -18.64
N SER A 468 -9.05 22.61 -17.88
CA SER A 468 -8.55 23.99 -17.83
C SER A 468 -7.94 24.25 -16.45
N ARG A 469 -6.92 25.11 -16.41
CA ARG A 469 -6.23 25.50 -15.19
C ARG A 469 -6.09 27.03 -15.18
N ALA A 470 -6.73 27.70 -14.22
CA ALA A 470 -6.65 29.14 -14.02
C ALA A 470 -5.81 29.44 -12.79
N LEU A 471 -4.78 30.27 -12.94
CA LEU A 471 -3.93 30.70 -11.83
C LEU A 471 -4.74 31.59 -10.88
N LEU A 472 -4.69 31.29 -9.58
CA LEU A 472 -5.34 32.06 -8.52
C LEU A 472 -4.36 32.89 -7.70
N LYS A 473 -3.21 32.26 -7.34
CA LYS A 473 -2.21 32.88 -6.48
C LYS A 473 -0.82 32.32 -6.79
N GLU A 474 0.17 33.19 -6.72
CA GLU A 474 1.57 32.84 -6.88
C GLU A 474 2.41 33.58 -5.84
N ASP A 475 3.39 32.86 -5.24
CA ASP A 475 4.46 33.42 -4.42
C ASP A 475 5.76 32.68 -4.76
N LEU A 476 6.64 33.33 -5.49
CA LEU A 476 7.94 32.80 -5.91
C LEU A 476 9.11 33.43 -5.16
N GLY A 477 8.86 34.45 -4.33
CA GLY A 477 9.88 35.18 -3.58
C GLY A 477 10.29 34.51 -2.28
N ALA A 478 9.47 33.63 -1.74
CA ALA A 478 9.75 32.88 -0.52
C ALA A 478 10.72 31.72 -0.76
N SER A 479 11.39 31.27 0.31
CA SER A 479 12.24 30.06 0.26
C SER A 479 11.47 28.82 -0.16
N VAL A 480 10.20 28.73 0.25
CA VAL A 480 9.22 27.75 -0.25
C VAL A 480 8.30 28.48 -1.20
N LYS A 481 8.39 28.17 -2.47
CA LYS A 481 7.57 28.73 -3.53
C LYS A 481 6.16 28.12 -3.47
N TYR A 482 5.17 28.89 -3.90
CA TYR A 482 3.77 28.52 -3.89
C TYR A 482 3.07 28.93 -5.17
N ARG A 483 2.24 28.04 -5.72
CA ARG A 483 1.25 28.34 -6.75
C ARG A 483 -0.05 27.63 -6.48
N ALA A 484 -1.18 28.31 -6.69
CA ALA A 484 -2.51 27.76 -6.59
C ALA A 484 -3.33 28.03 -7.85
N TYR A 485 -4.14 27.05 -8.21
CA TYR A 485 -4.97 27.07 -9.42
C TYR A 485 -6.40 26.66 -9.08
N ARG A 486 -7.35 27.16 -9.87
CA ARG A 486 -8.67 26.57 -10.03
C ARG A 486 -8.67 25.71 -11.28
N CYS A 487 -8.99 24.45 -11.13
CA CYS A 487 -9.04 23.48 -12.21
C CYS A 487 -10.49 23.06 -12.46
N LYS A 488 -10.85 22.90 -13.74
CA LYS A 488 -12.14 22.37 -14.18
C LYS A 488 -11.92 21.43 -15.33
N GLY A 489 -12.57 20.26 -15.32
CA GLY A 489 -12.38 19.30 -16.41
C GLY A 489 -13.16 18.02 -16.27
N SER A 490 -12.93 17.14 -17.24
CA SER A 490 -13.44 15.79 -17.31
C SER A 490 -12.29 14.80 -17.10
N TYR A 491 -12.48 13.82 -16.21
CA TYR A 491 -11.45 12.91 -15.74
C TYR A 491 -11.87 11.47 -16.00
N VAL A 492 -11.04 10.73 -16.71
CA VAL A 492 -11.27 9.31 -17.02
C VAL A 492 -11.12 8.50 -15.74
N ASN A 493 -12.06 7.56 -15.53
CA ASN A 493 -12.03 6.64 -14.40
C ASN A 493 -12.55 5.26 -14.80
N SER A 494 -11.97 4.20 -14.28
CA SER A 494 -12.50 2.85 -14.41
C SER A 494 -13.42 2.53 -13.23
N PHE A 495 -14.74 2.62 -13.48
CA PHE A 495 -15.73 2.30 -12.46
C PHE A 495 -15.84 0.78 -12.27
N ASN A 496 -15.78 0.32 -11.01
CA ASN A 496 -16.14 -1.05 -10.68
C ASN A 496 -17.66 -1.14 -10.48
N LEU A 497 -18.33 -1.83 -11.38
CA LEU A 497 -19.79 -1.99 -11.39
C LEU A 497 -20.24 -3.38 -10.93
N GLU A 498 -19.36 -4.20 -10.37
CA GLU A 498 -19.69 -5.57 -9.91
C GLU A 498 -20.88 -5.56 -8.95
N TYR A 499 -20.97 -4.58 -8.08
CA TYR A 499 -22.03 -4.44 -7.08
C TYR A 499 -23.14 -3.47 -7.47
N PHE A 500 -23.15 -2.97 -8.72
CA PHE A 500 -24.19 -2.03 -9.16
C PHE A 500 -25.61 -2.59 -8.96
N PRO A 501 -26.58 -1.81 -8.36
CA PRO A 501 -26.50 -0.40 -7.95
C PRO A 501 -26.11 -0.16 -6.48
N PHE A 502 -25.57 -1.14 -5.78
CA PHE A 502 -25.14 -1.04 -4.37
C PHE A 502 -23.69 -0.51 -4.23
N ASP A 503 -23.08 -0.07 -5.31
CA ASP A 503 -21.68 0.25 -5.47
C ASP A 503 -21.25 1.54 -4.77
N ARG A 504 -19.95 1.60 -4.46
CA ARG A 504 -19.21 2.80 -4.11
C ARG A 504 -18.21 3.07 -5.22
N GLN A 505 -18.03 4.33 -5.58
CA GLN A 505 -17.11 4.72 -6.64
C GLN A 505 -16.08 5.73 -6.11
N SER A 506 -14.80 5.42 -6.32
CA SER A 506 -13.71 6.34 -6.07
C SER A 506 -13.46 7.17 -7.33
N LEU A 507 -13.36 8.48 -7.17
CA LEU A 507 -13.14 9.47 -8.23
C LEU A 507 -11.74 10.07 -8.08
N PRO A 508 -10.69 9.48 -8.67
CA PRO A 508 -9.32 9.91 -8.52
C PRO A 508 -8.98 11.06 -9.47
N VAL A 509 -8.20 12.03 -8.97
CA VAL A 509 -7.44 12.97 -9.78
C VAL A 509 -5.97 12.67 -9.55
N THR A 510 -5.27 12.20 -10.59
CA THR A 510 -3.88 11.75 -10.52
C THR A 510 -2.98 12.72 -11.25
N LEU A 511 -1.99 13.26 -10.53
CA LEU A 511 -0.99 14.17 -11.05
C LEU A 511 0.35 13.46 -11.26
N GLY A 512 1.08 13.89 -12.29
CA GLY A 512 2.43 13.42 -12.60
C GLY A 512 3.19 14.43 -13.44
N HIS A 513 4.52 14.34 -13.44
CA HIS A 513 5.35 15.21 -14.26
C HIS A 513 5.40 14.68 -15.71
N LYS A 514 5.30 15.58 -16.71
CA LYS A 514 5.26 15.21 -18.14
C LYS A 514 6.49 14.43 -18.62
N SER A 515 7.68 14.82 -18.17
CA SER A 515 8.95 14.34 -18.71
C SER A 515 9.94 13.85 -17.65
N LYS A 516 9.91 14.41 -16.42
CA LYS A 516 10.86 14.06 -15.38
C LYS A 516 10.38 12.85 -14.59
N ASN A 517 11.21 11.83 -14.52
CA ASN A 517 10.99 10.64 -13.71
C ASN A 517 11.35 10.88 -12.23
N SER A 518 11.19 9.88 -11.39
CA SER A 518 11.43 9.95 -9.94
C SER A 518 12.89 10.21 -9.54
N THR A 519 13.84 10.13 -10.47
CA THR A 519 15.26 10.51 -10.24
C THR A 519 15.48 12.02 -10.27
N HIS A 520 14.48 12.82 -10.61
CA HIS A 520 14.53 14.27 -10.68
C HIS A 520 13.48 14.94 -9.80
N VAL A 521 12.27 14.40 -9.75
CA VAL A 521 11.15 14.99 -9.04
C VAL A 521 10.29 13.94 -8.36
N MET A 522 9.91 14.23 -7.11
CA MET A 522 8.94 13.46 -6.35
C MET A 522 7.74 14.32 -6.01
N LEU A 523 6.55 13.78 -6.18
CA LEU A 523 5.30 14.40 -5.78
C LEU A 523 4.86 13.81 -4.44
N VAL A 524 4.51 14.66 -3.49
CA VAL A 524 4.03 14.28 -2.16
C VAL A 524 2.75 15.04 -1.87
N VAL A 525 1.74 14.38 -1.28
CA VAL A 525 0.48 15.06 -1.00
C VAL A 525 0.58 15.96 0.24
N ASP A 526 0.19 17.23 0.10
CA ASP A 526 0.12 18.22 1.19
C ASP A 526 -1.20 18.08 1.97
N SER A 527 -1.38 16.93 2.63
CA SER A 527 -2.65 16.52 3.24
C SER A 527 -3.17 17.41 4.36
N ARG A 528 -2.28 18.15 5.06
CA ARG A 528 -2.70 19.02 6.19
C ARG A 528 -3.58 20.17 5.75
N HIS A 529 -3.31 20.72 4.56
CA HIS A 529 -3.99 21.92 4.06
C HIS A 529 -5.21 21.59 3.20
N MET A 530 -5.54 20.31 3.08
CA MET A 530 -6.72 19.85 2.36
C MET A 530 -7.93 19.86 3.30
N ALA A 531 -9.03 20.51 2.87
CA ALA A 531 -10.27 20.44 3.60
C ALA A 531 -10.89 19.04 3.56
N PHE A 532 -11.41 18.58 4.69
CA PHE A 532 -12.15 17.33 4.81
C PHE A 532 -13.61 17.56 5.15
N ASP A 533 -14.09 18.80 5.00
CA ASP A 533 -15.47 19.14 5.35
C ASP A 533 -16.41 18.88 4.16
N PRO A 534 -17.30 17.88 4.26
CA PRO A 534 -18.26 17.55 3.22
C PRO A 534 -19.36 18.62 3.02
N VAL A 535 -19.50 19.57 3.94
CA VAL A 535 -20.59 20.57 3.91
C VAL A 535 -20.44 21.56 2.74
N GLN A 536 -19.24 21.74 2.20
CA GLN A 536 -18.98 22.66 1.10
C GLN A 536 -18.92 22.00 -0.27
N GLU A 537 -18.93 20.67 -0.34
CA GLU A 537 -18.80 19.95 -1.61
C GLU A 537 -20.17 19.72 -2.25
N ILE A 538 -20.30 20.01 -3.53
CA ILE A 538 -21.53 19.78 -4.30
C ILE A 538 -21.35 18.52 -5.12
N TYR A 539 -22.22 17.52 -4.90
CA TYR A 539 -22.25 16.26 -5.67
C TYR A 539 -23.55 16.12 -6.44
N PRO A 540 -23.60 15.26 -7.47
CA PRO A 540 -24.86 14.87 -8.10
C PRO A 540 -25.81 14.22 -7.07
N GLN A 541 -27.09 14.54 -7.15
CA GLN A 541 -28.11 14.11 -6.17
C GLN A 541 -28.28 12.58 -6.04
N GLU A 542 -27.75 11.82 -6.98
CA GLU A 542 -27.77 10.36 -6.95
C GLU A 542 -26.68 9.74 -6.05
N TRP A 543 -25.82 10.57 -5.46
CA TRP A 543 -24.66 10.14 -4.71
C TRP A 543 -24.61 10.75 -3.31
N THR A 544 -23.95 10.03 -2.40
CA THR A 544 -23.63 10.51 -1.05
C THR A 544 -22.12 10.43 -0.84
N TYR A 545 -21.52 11.40 -0.22
CA TYR A 545 -20.12 11.41 0.18
C TYR A 545 -19.83 10.29 1.21
N VAL A 546 -18.69 9.64 1.07
CA VAL A 546 -18.21 8.63 2.02
C VAL A 546 -16.91 9.08 2.68
N ASN A 547 -15.86 9.30 1.89
CA ASN A 547 -14.56 9.73 2.38
C ASN A 547 -13.75 10.39 1.27
N LYS A 548 -12.65 11.02 1.68
CA LYS A 548 -11.59 11.54 0.81
C LYS A 548 -10.30 10.82 1.15
N GLU A 549 -9.64 10.30 0.15
CA GLU A 549 -8.37 9.61 0.28
C GLU A 549 -7.29 10.30 -0.55
N HIS A 550 -6.05 10.13 -0.16
CA HIS A 550 -4.92 10.63 -0.90
C HIS A 550 -3.78 9.63 -0.83
N ASP A 551 -3.10 9.49 -1.94
CA ASP A 551 -1.92 8.64 -2.08
C ASP A 551 -0.84 9.38 -2.89
N ALA A 552 0.41 9.22 -2.50
CA ALA A 552 1.55 9.58 -3.34
C ALA A 552 2.42 8.34 -3.51
N GLY A 553 2.95 8.15 -4.71
CA GLY A 553 3.72 6.93 -4.97
C GLY A 553 4.52 6.98 -6.25
N MET A 554 5.27 5.92 -6.49
CA MET A 554 6.08 5.73 -7.68
C MET A 554 5.48 4.63 -8.55
N HIS A 555 5.07 4.98 -9.75
CA HIS A 555 4.63 4.00 -10.76
C HIS A 555 5.80 3.55 -11.61
N ARG A 556 5.97 2.23 -11.72
CA ARG A 556 6.97 1.62 -12.57
C ARG A 556 6.46 1.46 -13.99
N PHE A 557 7.28 1.90 -14.94
CA PHE A 557 7.06 1.66 -16.35
C PHE A 557 8.10 0.66 -16.89
N ASP A 558 7.63 -0.40 -17.54
CA ASP A 558 8.49 -1.41 -18.16
C ASP A 558 8.86 -1.05 -19.62
N SER A 559 8.51 0.16 -20.05
CA SER A 559 8.81 0.69 -21.39
C SER A 559 9.86 1.79 -21.31
N THR A 560 10.75 1.82 -22.28
CA THR A 560 11.70 2.94 -22.51
C THR A 560 11.09 4.03 -23.39
N TYR A 561 9.86 3.89 -23.84
CA TYR A 561 9.23 4.75 -24.86
C TYR A 561 10.07 4.93 -26.13
N GLY A 562 10.96 3.97 -26.42
CA GLY A 562 11.89 4.05 -27.54
C GLY A 562 13.10 4.97 -27.31
N ASP A 563 13.21 5.60 -26.15
CA ASP A 563 14.35 6.46 -25.81
C ASP A 563 15.63 5.63 -25.68
N PRO A 564 16.66 5.91 -26.53
CA PRO A 564 17.92 5.17 -26.50
C PRO A 564 18.69 5.34 -25.19
N ASP A 565 18.42 6.40 -24.43
CA ASP A 565 19.11 6.69 -23.18
C ASP A 565 18.73 5.71 -22.06
N TYR A 566 17.52 5.12 -22.13
CA TYR A 566 17.05 4.11 -21.20
C TYR A 566 17.36 2.66 -21.63
N ARG A 567 18.19 2.45 -22.65
CA ARG A 567 18.55 1.09 -23.09
C ARG A 567 19.40 0.40 -22.03
N LEU A 568 18.81 -0.59 -21.37
CA LEU A 568 19.52 -1.58 -20.58
C LEU A 568 20.12 -2.63 -21.53
N GLY A 569 21.24 -3.27 -21.11
CA GLY A 569 21.86 -4.33 -21.88
C GLY A 569 20.89 -5.48 -22.21
N LYS A 570 21.22 -6.34 -23.18
CA LYS A 570 20.38 -7.48 -23.61
C LYS A 570 19.86 -8.28 -22.43
N GLY A 571 18.54 -8.46 -22.35
CA GLY A 571 17.88 -9.30 -21.34
C GLY A 571 17.38 -8.57 -20.08
N TYR A 572 17.57 -7.25 -19.95
CA TYR A 572 17.06 -6.50 -18.82
C TYR A 572 15.86 -5.61 -19.21
N LYS A 573 14.81 -5.64 -18.41
CA LYS A 573 13.68 -4.72 -18.53
C LYS A 573 14.06 -3.37 -17.92
N SER A 574 13.60 -2.29 -18.53
CA SER A 574 13.70 -0.95 -17.95
C SER A 574 12.95 -0.89 -16.60
N LYS A 575 13.52 -0.17 -15.63
CA LYS A 575 12.91 0.10 -14.32
C LYS A 575 12.79 1.61 -14.13
N ILE A 576 12.04 2.27 -15.02
CA ILE A 576 11.80 3.70 -14.92
C ILE A 576 10.61 3.93 -14.00
N TYR A 577 10.79 4.76 -12.99
CA TYR A 577 9.75 5.14 -12.06
C TYR A 577 9.35 6.59 -12.28
N PHE A 578 8.05 6.86 -12.34
CA PHE A 578 7.49 8.21 -12.31
C PHE A 578 6.72 8.41 -11.01
N SER A 579 6.95 9.56 -10.38
CA SER A 579 6.22 9.92 -9.17
C SER A 579 4.85 10.47 -9.52
N THR A 580 3.84 10.02 -8.79
CA THR A 580 2.45 10.50 -8.92
C THR A 580 1.89 10.88 -7.57
N ALA A 581 0.95 11.82 -7.58
CA ALA A 581 0.12 12.17 -6.44
C ALA A 581 -1.35 12.04 -6.84
N THR A 582 -2.13 11.28 -6.09
CA THR A 582 -3.55 11.03 -6.35
C THR A 582 -4.37 11.50 -5.15
N VAL A 583 -5.41 12.25 -5.43
CA VAL A 583 -6.45 12.59 -4.46
C VAL A 583 -7.76 12.09 -5.00
N SER A 584 -8.51 11.35 -4.20
CA SER A 584 -9.78 10.75 -4.61
C SER A 584 -10.88 11.05 -3.61
N VAL A 585 -12.10 11.22 -4.12
CA VAL A 585 -13.33 11.27 -3.33
C VAL A 585 -14.11 10.00 -3.60
N THR A 586 -14.55 9.34 -2.54
CA THR A 586 -15.40 8.16 -2.65
C THR A 586 -16.85 8.55 -2.44
N LEU A 587 -17.67 8.23 -3.41
CA LEU A 587 -19.12 8.44 -3.39
C LEU A 587 -19.84 7.09 -3.32
N LYS A 588 -20.94 7.05 -2.55
CA LYS A 588 -21.85 5.91 -2.47
C LYS A 588 -23.13 6.24 -3.21
N ARG A 589 -23.62 5.31 -4.02
CA ARG A 589 -24.85 5.45 -4.77
C ARG A 589 -26.08 5.42 -3.85
N ILE A 590 -27.04 6.31 -4.10
CA ILE A 590 -28.34 6.29 -3.42
C ILE A 590 -29.21 5.24 -4.09
N ILE A 591 -29.63 4.24 -3.32
CA ILE A 591 -30.35 3.04 -3.84
C ILE A 591 -31.82 3.35 -4.15
N LEU A 592 -32.43 4.31 -3.46
CA LEU A 592 -33.88 4.57 -3.53
C LEU A 592 -34.41 4.78 -4.96
N PRO A 593 -33.77 5.57 -5.85
CA PRO A 593 -34.23 5.69 -7.24
C PRO A 593 -34.20 4.35 -7.99
N TYR A 594 -33.23 3.50 -7.73
CA TYR A 594 -33.12 2.17 -8.37
C TYR A 594 -34.19 1.21 -7.86
N LEU A 595 -34.60 1.33 -6.59
CA LEU A 595 -35.69 0.53 -6.03
C LEU A 595 -36.98 0.75 -6.83
N PHE A 596 -37.30 2.01 -7.15
CA PHE A 596 -38.51 2.36 -7.89
C PHE A 596 -38.36 2.21 -9.41
N ASN A 597 -37.21 2.60 -9.97
CA ASN A 597 -37.05 2.63 -11.41
C ASN A 597 -36.55 1.30 -12.01
N THR A 598 -35.95 0.43 -11.20
CA THR A 598 -35.39 -0.82 -11.70
C THR A 598 -36.05 -2.05 -11.07
N PHE A 599 -36.13 -2.13 -9.74
CA PHE A 599 -36.61 -3.35 -9.07
C PHE A 599 -38.16 -3.42 -9.06
N LEU A 600 -38.85 -2.31 -8.88
CA LEU A 600 -40.33 -2.31 -8.86
C LEU A 600 -40.94 -2.75 -10.21
N PRO A 601 -40.52 -2.23 -11.40
CA PRO A 601 -41.05 -2.73 -12.67
C PRO A 601 -40.78 -4.21 -12.90
N LEU A 602 -39.59 -4.69 -12.53
CA LEU A 602 -39.26 -6.12 -12.60
C LEU A 602 -40.20 -6.95 -11.72
N LEU A 603 -40.45 -6.52 -10.49
CA LEU A 603 -41.40 -7.14 -9.57
C LEU A 603 -42.82 -7.16 -10.15
N VAL A 604 -43.28 -6.08 -10.76
CA VAL A 604 -44.60 -6.01 -11.42
C VAL A 604 -44.70 -7.02 -12.56
N ILE A 605 -43.68 -7.16 -13.42
CA ILE A 605 -43.63 -8.16 -14.48
C ILE A 605 -43.78 -9.57 -13.88
N LEU A 606 -43.05 -9.87 -12.80
CA LEU A 606 -43.13 -11.17 -12.13
C LEU A 606 -44.49 -11.40 -11.47
N LEU A 607 -45.09 -10.39 -10.86
CA LEU A 607 -46.44 -10.48 -10.30
C LEU A 607 -47.47 -10.82 -11.39
N ILE A 608 -47.42 -10.14 -12.53
CA ILE A 608 -48.29 -10.43 -13.68
C ILE A 608 -48.08 -11.89 -14.13
N THR A 609 -46.82 -12.35 -14.17
CA THR A 609 -46.47 -13.71 -14.53
C THR A 609 -47.10 -14.75 -13.55
N VAL A 610 -47.18 -14.42 -12.26
CA VAL A 610 -47.83 -15.31 -11.26
C VAL A 610 -49.31 -15.52 -11.55
N PHE A 611 -50.04 -14.53 -12.10
CA PHE A 611 -51.44 -14.69 -12.44
C PHE A 611 -51.69 -15.78 -13.50
N ILE A 612 -50.68 -16.17 -14.29
CA ILE A 612 -50.77 -17.27 -15.23
C ILE A 612 -51.09 -18.59 -14.52
N PHE A 613 -50.67 -18.79 -13.27
CA PHE A 613 -51.03 -19.95 -12.46
C PHE A 613 -52.56 -20.02 -12.12
N ARG A 614 -53.27 -18.91 -12.21
CA ARG A 614 -54.71 -18.87 -11.98
C ARG A 614 -55.54 -19.32 -13.20
N ILE A 615 -54.90 -19.34 -14.38
CA ILE A 615 -55.56 -19.79 -15.62
C ILE A 615 -55.63 -21.33 -15.56
N PRO A 616 -56.79 -21.97 -15.87
CA PRO A 616 -56.95 -23.44 -15.91
C PRO A 616 -55.88 -24.10 -16.79
N VAL A 617 -55.40 -25.28 -16.37
CA VAL A 617 -54.30 -25.98 -17.06
C VAL A 617 -54.69 -26.45 -18.47
N GLU A 618 -55.98 -26.59 -18.75
CA GLU A 618 -56.56 -26.94 -20.05
C GLU A 618 -56.39 -25.84 -21.09
N GLN A 619 -56.22 -24.56 -20.66
CA GLN A 619 -56.03 -23.43 -21.55
C GLN A 619 -54.51 -23.24 -21.89
N PHE A 620 -53.88 -24.31 -22.36
CA PHE A 620 -52.45 -24.34 -22.63
C PHE A 620 -51.97 -23.20 -23.53
N ALA A 621 -52.69 -22.99 -24.69
CA ALA A 621 -52.26 -21.96 -25.65
C ALA A 621 -52.20 -20.56 -25.03
N LEU A 622 -53.20 -20.20 -24.20
CA LEU A 622 -53.22 -18.90 -23.51
C LEU A 622 -52.08 -18.80 -22.50
N ARG A 623 -51.91 -19.84 -21.65
CA ARG A 623 -50.86 -19.88 -20.65
C ARG A 623 -49.46 -19.79 -21.28
N PHE A 624 -49.24 -20.55 -22.37
CA PHE A 624 -47.95 -20.54 -23.09
C PHE A 624 -47.65 -19.18 -23.70
N ASN A 625 -48.63 -18.58 -24.42
CA ASN A 625 -48.45 -17.25 -25.03
C ASN A 625 -48.16 -16.16 -24.01
N LEU A 626 -48.86 -16.15 -22.87
CA LEU A 626 -48.61 -15.19 -21.79
C LEU A 626 -47.25 -15.41 -21.14
N SER A 627 -46.80 -16.65 -20.99
CA SER A 627 -45.48 -16.94 -20.45
C SER A 627 -44.37 -16.49 -21.40
N MET A 628 -44.55 -16.70 -22.72
CA MET A 628 -43.58 -16.17 -23.73
C MET A 628 -43.55 -14.64 -23.75
N THR A 629 -44.71 -13.98 -23.62
CA THR A 629 -44.81 -12.52 -23.49
C THR A 629 -44.06 -12.04 -22.24
N SER A 630 -44.22 -12.74 -21.11
CA SER A 630 -43.52 -12.42 -19.88
C SER A 630 -41.98 -12.55 -20.06
N LEU A 631 -41.53 -13.62 -20.73
CA LEU A 631 -40.13 -13.83 -21.03
C LEU A 631 -39.58 -12.69 -21.87
N LEU A 632 -40.29 -12.31 -22.94
CA LEU A 632 -39.90 -11.21 -23.80
C LEU A 632 -39.86 -9.87 -23.04
N SER A 633 -40.84 -9.63 -22.17
CA SER A 633 -40.89 -8.43 -21.33
C SER A 633 -39.65 -8.32 -20.40
N VAL A 634 -39.28 -9.42 -19.72
CA VAL A 634 -38.06 -9.46 -18.89
C VAL A 634 -36.82 -9.24 -19.73
N LEU A 635 -36.72 -9.85 -20.94
CA LEU A 635 -35.57 -9.69 -21.81
C LEU A 635 -35.40 -8.25 -22.29
N VAL A 636 -36.47 -7.64 -22.82
CA VAL A 636 -36.45 -6.26 -23.31
C VAL A 636 -36.11 -5.30 -22.16
N TYR A 637 -36.68 -5.53 -20.98
CA TYR A 637 -36.43 -4.72 -19.82
C TYR A 637 -34.95 -4.81 -19.36
N HIS A 638 -34.39 -6.02 -19.32
CA HIS A 638 -32.97 -6.24 -19.02
C HIS A 638 -32.05 -5.50 -20.01
N LEU A 639 -32.31 -5.62 -21.32
CA LEU A 639 -31.54 -4.92 -22.34
C LEU A 639 -31.63 -3.40 -22.20
N THR A 640 -32.81 -2.88 -21.86
CA THR A 640 -33.01 -1.44 -21.60
C THR A 640 -32.17 -0.96 -20.42
N GLN A 641 -32.16 -1.71 -19.30
CA GLN A 641 -31.34 -1.36 -18.15
C GLN A 641 -29.84 -1.40 -18.48
N LYS A 642 -29.40 -2.40 -19.26
CA LYS A 642 -27.99 -2.50 -19.70
C LYS A 642 -27.56 -1.40 -20.68
N SER A 643 -28.47 -0.87 -21.47
CA SER A 643 -28.13 0.17 -22.46
C SER A 643 -27.66 1.48 -21.82
N ALA A 644 -28.02 1.72 -20.54
CA ALA A 644 -27.57 2.88 -19.77
C ALA A 644 -26.19 2.70 -19.11
N LEU A 645 -25.59 1.51 -19.21
CA LEU A 645 -24.32 1.17 -18.57
C LEU A 645 -23.23 0.89 -19.60
N PRO A 646 -21.93 1.03 -19.23
CA PRO A 646 -20.83 0.68 -20.13
C PRO A 646 -20.79 -0.83 -20.41
N ARG A 647 -20.17 -1.19 -21.53
CA ARG A 647 -19.93 -2.62 -21.83
C ARG A 647 -18.79 -3.12 -20.95
N ILE A 648 -19.11 -4.06 -20.06
CA ILE A 648 -18.16 -4.67 -19.12
C ILE A 648 -18.09 -6.18 -19.37
N GLY A 649 -16.95 -6.80 -19.00
CA GLY A 649 -16.67 -8.22 -19.22
C GLY A 649 -17.05 -9.13 -18.03
N TYR A 650 -17.82 -8.65 -17.06
CA TYR A 650 -18.23 -9.40 -15.88
C TYR A 650 -19.72 -9.16 -15.56
N LEU A 651 -20.31 -10.03 -14.69
CA LEU A 651 -21.68 -9.88 -14.23
C LEU A 651 -21.76 -8.85 -13.12
N MET A 652 -22.78 -7.98 -13.19
CA MET A 652 -23.13 -7.04 -12.14
C MET A 652 -24.12 -7.68 -11.14
N ALA A 653 -24.21 -7.13 -9.94
CA ALA A 653 -25.28 -7.53 -9.01
C ALA A 653 -26.66 -7.45 -9.66
N LEU A 654 -26.91 -6.43 -10.47
CA LEU A 654 -28.15 -6.29 -11.23
C LEU A 654 -28.46 -7.50 -12.12
N ASP A 655 -27.45 -8.10 -12.78
CA ASP A 655 -27.65 -9.24 -13.67
C ASP A 655 -28.21 -10.46 -12.95
N TYR A 656 -27.85 -10.69 -11.70
CA TYR A 656 -28.34 -11.81 -10.90
C TYR A 656 -29.85 -11.72 -10.66
N TYR A 657 -30.39 -10.50 -10.48
CA TYR A 657 -31.85 -10.32 -10.34
C TYR A 657 -32.59 -10.72 -11.63
N PHE A 658 -32.04 -10.36 -12.79
CA PHE A 658 -32.65 -10.76 -14.08
C PHE A 658 -32.48 -12.28 -14.34
N ILE A 659 -31.34 -12.88 -13.96
CA ILE A 659 -31.16 -14.34 -14.06
C ILE A 659 -32.20 -15.06 -13.23
N VAL A 660 -32.50 -14.63 -12.02
CA VAL A 660 -33.55 -15.21 -11.18
C VAL A 660 -34.93 -15.03 -11.85
N ALA A 661 -35.22 -13.86 -12.44
CA ALA A 661 -36.47 -13.65 -13.20
C ALA A 661 -36.59 -14.58 -14.40
N TYR A 662 -35.51 -14.76 -15.18
CA TYR A 662 -35.49 -15.71 -16.30
C TYR A 662 -35.76 -17.14 -15.83
N MET A 663 -35.11 -17.59 -14.77
CA MET A 663 -35.29 -18.93 -14.22
C MET A 663 -36.73 -19.13 -13.76
N PHE A 664 -37.36 -18.13 -13.16
CA PHE A 664 -38.79 -18.19 -12.77
C PHE A 664 -39.70 -18.36 -13.98
N VAL A 665 -39.55 -17.53 -15.02
CA VAL A 665 -40.40 -17.58 -16.21
C VAL A 665 -40.17 -18.88 -17.02
N LEU A 666 -38.92 -19.31 -17.19
CA LEU A 666 -38.56 -20.55 -17.88
C LEU A 666 -39.13 -21.79 -17.17
N THR A 667 -39.11 -21.78 -15.83
CA THR A 667 -39.72 -22.88 -15.06
C THR A 667 -41.23 -22.91 -15.28
N LEU A 668 -41.90 -21.76 -15.36
CA LEU A 668 -43.32 -21.69 -15.68
C LEU A 668 -43.60 -22.20 -17.10
N ILE A 669 -42.79 -21.83 -18.10
CA ILE A 669 -42.93 -22.36 -19.48
C ILE A 669 -42.77 -23.87 -19.50
N ALA A 670 -41.71 -24.39 -18.86
CA ALA A 670 -41.50 -25.84 -18.76
C ALA A 670 -42.65 -26.55 -18.07
N PHE A 671 -43.20 -25.96 -17.00
CA PHE A 671 -44.40 -26.51 -16.35
C PHE A 671 -45.63 -26.50 -17.28
N ASN A 672 -45.83 -25.42 -18.06
CA ASN A 672 -46.96 -25.36 -19.00
C ASN A 672 -46.86 -26.46 -20.08
N VAL A 673 -45.65 -26.74 -20.61
CA VAL A 673 -45.41 -27.85 -21.54
C VAL A 673 -45.69 -29.21 -20.87
N PHE A 674 -45.19 -29.39 -19.63
CA PHE A 674 -45.51 -30.60 -18.83
C PHE A 674 -47.01 -30.74 -18.57
N ALA A 675 -47.70 -29.65 -18.19
CA ALA A 675 -49.16 -29.70 -17.93
C ALA A 675 -49.95 -30.09 -19.17
N MET A 676 -49.54 -29.61 -20.36
CA MET A 676 -50.17 -30.04 -21.63
C MET A 676 -50.12 -31.54 -21.82
N THR A 677 -48.98 -32.19 -21.62
CA THR A 677 -48.87 -33.66 -21.77
C THR A 677 -49.72 -34.40 -20.76
N ARG A 678 -49.84 -33.89 -19.54
CA ARG A 678 -50.64 -34.47 -18.47
C ARG A 678 -52.14 -34.31 -18.69
N VAL A 679 -52.56 -33.18 -19.26
CA VAL A 679 -53.96 -32.94 -19.65
C VAL A 679 -54.39 -33.91 -20.77
N LEU A 680 -53.53 -34.18 -21.77
CA LEU A 680 -53.73 -35.15 -22.81
C LEU A 680 -53.81 -36.59 -22.29
N GLU A 681 -53.21 -36.88 -21.11
CA GLU A 681 -53.33 -38.15 -20.39
C GLU A 681 -54.55 -38.22 -19.46
N GLU A 682 -55.52 -37.30 -19.53
CA GLU A 682 -56.68 -37.14 -18.69
C GLU A 682 -56.43 -37.00 -17.18
N LYS A 683 -55.20 -36.49 -16.80
CA LYS A 683 -54.79 -36.31 -15.40
C LYS A 683 -54.98 -34.87 -14.95
N ILE A 684 -56.08 -34.24 -15.25
CA ILE A 684 -56.36 -32.81 -15.06
C ILE A 684 -56.33 -32.42 -13.59
N GLU A 685 -57.01 -33.10 -12.71
CA GLU A 685 -57.09 -32.76 -11.29
C GLU A 685 -55.72 -32.80 -10.61
N ALA A 686 -54.94 -33.85 -10.84
CA ALA A 686 -53.60 -33.97 -10.27
C ALA A 686 -52.66 -32.86 -10.79
N THR A 687 -52.80 -32.46 -12.05
CA THR A 687 -52.03 -31.38 -12.66
C THR A 687 -52.43 -30.02 -12.09
N GLN A 688 -53.71 -29.78 -11.83
CA GLN A 688 -54.21 -28.56 -11.20
C GLN A 688 -53.75 -28.45 -9.72
N GLN A 689 -53.75 -29.59 -8.99
CA GLN A 689 -53.18 -29.62 -7.63
C GLN A 689 -51.69 -29.26 -7.63
N LEU A 690 -50.90 -29.78 -8.57
CA LEU A 690 -49.49 -29.44 -8.73
C LEU A 690 -49.28 -27.96 -9.11
N ASN A 691 -50.10 -27.41 -10.00
CA ASN A 691 -50.12 -26.01 -10.37
C ASN A 691 -50.34 -25.10 -9.15
N ASN A 692 -51.31 -25.44 -8.30
CA ASN A 692 -51.62 -24.69 -7.09
C ASN A 692 -50.49 -24.79 -6.05
N LEU A 693 -49.83 -25.93 -5.96
CA LEU A 693 -48.66 -26.11 -5.11
C LEU A 693 -47.49 -25.27 -5.59
N LEU A 694 -47.19 -25.31 -6.89
CA LEU A 694 -46.13 -24.50 -7.50
C LEU A 694 -46.34 -22.98 -7.28
N MET A 695 -47.58 -22.50 -7.46
CA MET A 695 -47.94 -21.11 -7.20
C MET A 695 -47.61 -20.71 -5.76
N LYS A 696 -47.93 -21.59 -4.77
CA LYS A 696 -47.68 -21.34 -3.35
C LYS A 696 -46.19 -21.33 -2.97
N ILE A 697 -45.33 -22.04 -3.71
CA ILE A 697 -43.92 -22.22 -3.40
C ILE A 697 -43.05 -21.25 -4.22
N PHE A 698 -43.27 -21.19 -5.54
CA PHE A 698 -42.34 -20.50 -6.45
C PHE A 698 -42.28 -18.99 -6.23
N PHE A 699 -43.40 -18.34 -6.05
CA PHE A 699 -43.42 -16.89 -5.87
C PHE A 699 -42.78 -16.44 -4.54
N PRO A 700 -43.18 -17.02 -3.39
CA PRO A 700 -42.48 -16.70 -2.13
C PRO A 700 -40.99 -17.05 -2.17
N ALA A 701 -40.61 -18.18 -2.80
CA ALA A 701 -39.20 -18.54 -2.96
C ALA A 701 -38.42 -17.51 -3.79
N THR A 702 -39.02 -16.98 -4.88
CA THR A 702 -38.41 -15.95 -5.71
C THR A 702 -38.20 -14.65 -4.91
N ILE A 703 -39.18 -14.20 -4.13
CA ILE A 703 -39.05 -13.03 -3.24
C ILE A 703 -37.95 -13.27 -2.20
N MET A 704 -37.91 -14.45 -1.61
CA MET A 704 -36.89 -14.83 -0.63
C MET A 704 -35.48 -14.75 -1.24
N VAL A 705 -35.27 -15.26 -2.46
CA VAL A 705 -34.00 -15.17 -3.18
C VAL A 705 -33.61 -13.73 -3.43
N TYR A 706 -34.55 -12.87 -3.86
CA TYR A 706 -34.29 -11.44 -4.06
C TYR A 706 -33.91 -10.74 -2.76
N THR A 707 -34.56 -11.08 -1.66
CA THR A 707 -34.23 -10.52 -0.34
C THR A 707 -32.82 -10.94 0.09
N ILE A 708 -32.46 -12.22 -0.09
CA ILE A 708 -31.13 -12.75 0.22
C ILE A 708 -30.07 -12.08 -0.66
N LEU A 709 -30.29 -11.97 -1.96
CA LEU A 709 -29.37 -11.28 -2.87
C LEU A 709 -29.17 -9.81 -2.47
N SER A 710 -30.27 -9.11 -2.14
CA SER A 710 -30.21 -7.71 -1.73
C SER A 710 -29.41 -7.55 -0.43
N ALA A 711 -29.62 -8.40 0.58
CA ALA A 711 -28.89 -8.40 1.83
C ALA A 711 -27.39 -8.73 1.60
N TYR A 712 -27.11 -9.73 0.77
CA TYR A 712 -25.74 -10.14 0.43
C TYR A 712 -24.96 -9.00 -0.24
N PHE A 713 -25.49 -8.41 -1.31
CA PHE A 713 -24.82 -7.33 -2.03
C PHE A 713 -24.73 -6.04 -1.19
N ALA A 714 -25.75 -5.72 -0.39
CA ALA A 714 -25.70 -4.58 0.51
C ALA A 714 -24.63 -4.74 1.62
N MET A 715 -24.45 -5.95 2.12
CA MET A 715 -23.43 -6.27 3.14
C MET A 715 -22.02 -6.16 2.55
N ILE A 716 -21.76 -6.77 1.39
CA ILE A 716 -20.43 -6.72 0.76
C ILE A 716 -20.07 -5.29 0.31
N ALA A 717 -21.03 -4.51 -0.18
CA ALA A 717 -20.80 -3.11 -0.57
C ALA A 717 -20.49 -2.18 0.63
N GLN A 718 -20.66 -2.66 1.87
CA GLN A 718 -20.28 -1.93 3.09
C GLN A 718 -18.84 -2.22 3.53
N THR A 719 -18.32 -3.40 3.20
CA THR A 719 -16.91 -3.78 3.42
C THR A 719 -15.99 -3.21 2.34
#